data_f8fd068f96b395cbb9ad1abbded06b90
#
_entry.id   f8fd068f96b395cbb9ad1abbded06b90
#
_cell.length_a   1.000
_cell.length_b   1.000
_cell.length_c   1.000
_cell.angle_alpha   90.00
_cell.angle_beta   90.00
_cell.angle_gamma   90.00
#
_symmetry.space_group_name_H-M   'P 1'
#
loop_
_entity.id
_entity.type
_entity.pdbx_description
1 polymer ?
#
loop_
_entity_poly.entity_id
_entity_poly.type
_entity_poly.pdbx_seq_one_letter_code
_entity_poly.pdbx_strand_id
1 'polypeptide(L)'
;MLAKLPNAEIRIEYSGSRTRHHAKAYLFHRETGFSTAYIGSSNLSGAALTGGLEWNLKLAAKETPEIFAKAAATFEAYWSDPRFETFVPDRDDERLRTALKREACGGKRDPAAPVTWGSFEPYPYQAAVLEALAAERSAGHTRNLVVAATGTGKTAIAAFDYQRQIKNGIRPKLLFVAHRKEILLQAQACFRSILRDANFGSLMTGDAKPADNRAVFASVQTLKNPVNLTGFARDHFDMVVADETHHAAADSYETVLDYFTPKILLGLTATPERADGRSILGYFDGRIAAEIRLPEAIEQNLLVPFNYFVLTDPVSLADIPWRSGHFDVKALETRYTQGDSSKARTQAFFTALETYAPEKEELRAVVFCVTQEHARYVTGMLAAQGYKAMAVTAETPSADRERVKERLEKGEVEILCTVDVLSEGADFPCINTVVFLRPTESLTVFLQQLGRGLRKYPQKDALTVLDFVAAGNRRFSFESRYRALLRTADTGVVRQIMNGFDALPAGCSVTMERVAKETVLENIRQCFTGKKGLLNLAQSFMAEGRSADLAAFLRFAELSLSDFYDRACDMFASFRLLWDAACGSNINRPLPEGITQAKLGKALLRLATTEDPAWGKTIVGLLADDSGVPADEFENSALRAFVRLIWDEALPCDGNAYLAARLKSLRQAAWLTDEIRTLLTVKAESCRREMKDLGVAGTYLKVHGTYHRSAVLAALKPEQKNLQAGVLWIPEKRVDVFFVTINKSEKHFTANTLYEDLALTDNVFQWQSQNSTTDTSPTGERYIHHAERASDIVLFVRGFKGEGKIADPYVCLGKVKYLSHTGNRPMTIRFALEEKLTGELLTLCRPYGD
;
A
#
# COMPACT_ATOMS: atom_id res chain seq x y z
N MET A 1 31.44 12.51 -28.91
CA MET A 1 30.53 13.29 -29.78
C MET A 1 29.29 13.75 -29.00
N LEU A 2 28.52 12.84 -28.37
CA LEU A 2 27.33 13.21 -27.58
C LEU A 2 27.59 14.22 -26.45
N ALA A 3 28.70 14.07 -25.70
CA ALA A 3 29.09 14.97 -24.63
C ALA A 3 29.42 16.42 -25.05
N LYS A 4 29.47 16.67 -26.37
CA LYS A 4 29.67 18.02 -26.93
C LYS A 4 28.36 18.73 -27.32
N LEU A 5 27.24 18.04 -27.20
CA LEU A 5 25.93 18.63 -27.48
C LEU A 5 25.47 19.46 -26.28
N PRO A 6 25.01 20.71 -26.50
CA PRO A 6 24.68 21.63 -25.41
C PRO A 6 23.46 21.19 -24.56
N ASN A 7 22.68 20.23 -25.06
CA ASN A 7 21.46 19.69 -24.42
C ASN A 7 21.59 18.20 -24.06
N ALA A 8 22.83 17.68 -23.93
CA ALA A 8 23.08 16.31 -23.55
C ALA A 8 23.85 16.26 -22.23
N GLU A 9 23.39 15.44 -21.30
CA GLU A 9 24.10 15.08 -20.06
C GLU A 9 24.46 13.60 -20.09
N ILE A 10 25.67 13.26 -19.66
CA ILE A 10 26.15 11.90 -19.54
C ILE A 10 26.57 11.67 -18.10
N ARG A 11 26.15 10.55 -17.52
CA ARG A 11 26.59 10.13 -16.19
C ARG A 11 27.27 8.78 -16.27
N ILE A 12 28.40 8.62 -15.57
CA ILE A 12 29.25 7.43 -15.63
C ILE A 12 29.57 6.95 -14.20
N GLU A 13 29.47 5.66 -13.97
CA GLU A 13 30.00 5.01 -12.78
C GLU A 13 31.45 4.58 -13.03
N TYR A 14 32.37 5.09 -12.22
CA TYR A 14 33.81 4.82 -12.34
C TYR A 14 34.33 3.77 -11.36
N SER A 15 33.51 3.36 -10.38
CA SER A 15 33.98 2.61 -9.22
C SER A 15 34.32 1.16 -9.52
N GLY A 16 33.94 0.61 -10.68
CA GLY A 16 34.10 -0.80 -11.00
C GLY A 16 33.50 -1.71 -9.91
N SER A 17 32.50 -1.21 -9.18
CA SER A 17 31.80 -1.99 -8.18
C SER A 17 31.16 -3.21 -8.84
N ARG A 18 30.90 -4.28 -8.08
CA ARG A 18 30.40 -5.58 -8.56
C ARG A 18 29.07 -5.54 -9.33
N THR A 19 28.43 -4.38 -9.43
CA THR A 19 27.19 -4.13 -10.17
C THR A 19 27.50 -3.73 -11.60
N ARG A 20 27.42 -4.68 -12.54
CA ARG A 20 27.43 -4.35 -13.97
C ARG A 20 26.06 -3.81 -14.35
N HIS A 21 25.97 -2.55 -14.74
CA HIS A 21 24.76 -1.97 -15.32
C HIS A 21 24.60 -2.52 -16.76
N HIS A 22 23.73 -3.51 -16.95
CA HIS A 22 23.50 -4.14 -18.26
C HIS A 22 22.12 -3.79 -18.86
N ALA A 23 21.40 -2.88 -18.21
CA ALA A 23 20.09 -2.45 -18.67
C ALA A 23 20.22 -1.67 -20.00
N LYS A 24 19.38 -2.01 -20.96
CA LYS A 24 19.24 -1.31 -22.23
C LYS A 24 17.81 -0.83 -22.35
N ALA A 25 17.62 0.44 -22.00
CA ALA A 25 16.31 1.08 -22.05
C ALA A 25 16.42 2.43 -22.77
N TYR A 26 15.46 2.72 -23.60
CA TYR A 26 15.36 3.98 -24.34
C TYR A 26 13.99 4.58 -24.02
N LEU A 27 13.96 5.72 -23.32
CA LEU A 27 12.74 6.42 -22.96
C LEU A 27 12.63 7.68 -23.79
N PHE A 28 11.54 7.81 -24.52
CA PHE A 28 11.23 8.97 -25.34
C PHE A 28 10.04 9.71 -24.73
N HIS A 29 10.30 10.78 -23.99
CA HIS A 29 9.27 11.63 -23.46
C HIS A 29 8.81 12.62 -24.54
N ARG A 30 7.50 12.74 -24.72
CA ARG A 30 6.88 13.67 -25.71
C ARG A 30 5.80 14.47 -25.01
N GLU A 31 5.81 15.76 -25.24
CA GLU A 31 4.77 16.69 -24.74
C GLU A 31 3.38 16.35 -25.26
N THR A 32 3.29 15.68 -26.39
CA THR A 32 2.04 15.18 -26.97
C THR A 32 1.38 14.05 -26.19
N GLY A 33 2.01 13.55 -25.12
CA GLY A 33 1.55 12.42 -24.30
C GLY A 33 1.77 11.04 -24.96
N PHE A 34 2.35 10.97 -26.17
CA PHE A 34 2.72 9.69 -26.82
C PHE A 34 4.14 9.25 -26.46
N SER A 35 4.48 9.31 -25.17
CA SER A 35 5.75 8.83 -24.67
C SER A 35 5.88 7.32 -24.85
N THR A 36 7.09 6.86 -25.22
CA THR A 36 7.36 5.43 -25.47
C THR A 36 8.66 5.02 -24.79
N ALA A 37 8.74 3.77 -24.34
CA ALA A 37 9.98 3.15 -23.90
C ALA A 37 10.26 1.89 -24.73
N TYR A 38 11.54 1.63 -24.97
CA TYR A 38 12.02 0.37 -25.53
C TYR A 38 12.95 -0.27 -24.52
N ILE A 39 12.67 -1.48 -24.09
CA ILE A 39 13.44 -2.23 -23.09
C ILE A 39 13.78 -3.58 -23.71
N GLY A 40 15.07 -3.96 -23.71
CA GLY A 40 15.46 -5.21 -24.31
C GLY A 40 16.97 -5.45 -24.34
N SER A 41 17.41 -6.29 -25.28
CA SER A 41 18.82 -6.68 -25.44
C SER A 41 19.61 -5.75 -26.36
N SER A 42 18.93 -4.91 -27.16
CA SER A 42 19.58 -4.12 -28.24
C SER A 42 20.47 -2.99 -27.74
N ASN A 43 21.70 -2.96 -28.18
CA ASN A 43 22.60 -1.81 -28.05
C ASN A 43 22.32 -0.77 -29.16
N LEU A 44 22.67 0.50 -28.95
CA LEU A 44 22.72 1.52 -30.00
C LEU A 44 23.95 1.29 -30.92
N SER A 45 23.97 0.18 -31.63
CA SER A 45 25.00 -0.16 -32.58
C SER A 45 24.38 -0.44 -33.95
N GLY A 46 25.14 -0.20 -35.02
CA GLY A 46 24.66 -0.46 -36.37
C GLY A 46 24.23 -1.92 -36.57
N ALA A 47 24.96 -2.89 -36.01
CA ALA A 47 24.63 -4.30 -36.08
C ALA A 47 23.29 -4.64 -35.36
N ALA A 48 23.06 -4.08 -34.17
CA ALA A 48 21.83 -4.31 -33.41
C ALA A 48 20.58 -3.65 -34.05
N LEU A 49 20.80 -2.57 -34.80
CA LEU A 49 19.72 -1.84 -35.46
C LEU A 49 19.38 -2.37 -36.86
N THR A 50 20.30 -3.13 -37.51
CA THR A 50 20.14 -3.50 -38.92
C THR A 50 20.15 -5.00 -39.23
N GLY A 51 20.84 -5.84 -38.46
CA GLY A 51 20.98 -7.25 -38.79
C GLY A 51 21.12 -8.23 -37.63
N GLY A 52 21.16 -7.73 -36.38
CA GLY A 52 21.22 -8.58 -35.20
C GLY A 52 19.82 -9.11 -34.82
N LEU A 53 19.76 -10.34 -34.32
CA LEU A 53 18.54 -10.89 -33.72
C LEU A 53 18.44 -10.38 -32.29
N GLU A 54 17.58 -9.38 -32.07
CA GLU A 54 17.41 -8.68 -30.78
C GLU A 54 15.96 -8.68 -30.34
N TRP A 55 15.74 -8.86 -29.04
CA TRP A 55 14.40 -8.77 -28.45
C TRP A 55 14.21 -7.43 -27.77
N ASN A 56 13.23 -6.66 -28.22
CA ASN A 56 12.85 -5.38 -27.60
C ASN A 56 11.36 -5.34 -27.35
N LEU A 57 10.98 -5.01 -26.13
CA LEU A 57 9.62 -4.70 -25.77
C LEU A 57 9.39 -3.19 -25.97
N LYS A 58 8.42 -2.83 -26.79
CA LYS A 58 7.96 -1.44 -26.91
C LYS A 58 6.80 -1.22 -25.94
N LEU A 59 6.94 -0.23 -25.09
CA LEU A 59 5.90 0.22 -24.16
C LEU A 59 5.43 1.60 -24.61
N ALA A 60 4.13 1.76 -24.75
CA ALA A 60 3.54 3.07 -24.97
C ALA A 60 2.91 3.57 -23.66
N ALA A 61 3.23 4.80 -23.24
CA ALA A 61 2.70 5.38 -22.00
C ALA A 61 1.16 5.43 -21.97
N LYS A 62 0.51 5.47 -23.12
CA LYS A 62 -0.96 5.41 -23.21
C LYS A 62 -1.56 4.01 -23.08
N GLU A 63 -0.84 2.99 -23.53
CA GLU A 63 -1.32 1.60 -23.50
C GLU A 63 -0.97 0.92 -22.17
N THR A 64 0.24 1.20 -21.64
CA THR A 64 0.75 0.59 -20.41
C THR A 64 1.34 1.66 -19.49
N PRO A 65 0.52 2.60 -18.96
CA PRO A 65 0.99 3.76 -18.22
C PRO A 65 1.78 3.39 -16.97
N GLU A 66 1.36 2.35 -16.26
CA GLU A 66 2.03 1.91 -15.03
C GLU A 66 3.41 1.31 -15.30
N ILE A 67 3.55 0.49 -16.35
CA ILE A 67 4.83 -0.10 -16.72
C ILE A 67 5.78 0.99 -17.24
N PHE A 68 5.26 1.94 -18.01
CA PHE A 68 6.03 3.09 -18.48
C PHE A 68 6.49 3.96 -17.31
N ALA A 69 5.61 4.27 -16.36
CA ALA A 69 5.94 5.03 -15.15
C ALA A 69 7.01 4.32 -14.31
N LYS A 70 6.95 3.00 -14.19
CA LYS A 70 7.99 2.21 -13.52
C LYS A 70 9.32 2.26 -14.26
N ALA A 71 9.34 2.17 -15.58
CA ALA A 71 10.55 2.30 -16.37
C ALA A 71 11.17 3.70 -16.22
N ALA A 72 10.36 4.75 -16.22
CA ALA A 72 10.79 6.11 -15.97
C ALA A 72 11.36 6.28 -14.56
N ALA A 73 10.66 5.79 -13.53
CA ALA A 73 11.13 5.82 -12.14
C ALA A 73 12.44 5.05 -11.96
N THR A 74 12.62 3.93 -12.67
CA THR A 74 13.87 3.17 -12.67
C THR A 74 15.02 4.00 -13.27
N PHE A 75 14.77 4.70 -14.37
CA PHE A 75 15.75 5.61 -14.96
C PHE A 75 16.12 6.74 -14.01
N GLU A 76 15.14 7.40 -13.41
CA GLU A 76 15.36 8.48 -12.44
C GLU A 76 16.15 8.00 -11.22
N ALA A 77 15.87 6.78 -10.74
CA ALA A 77 16.62 6.18 -9.64
C ALA A 77 18.10 5.97 -9.99
N TYR A 78 18.41 5.52 -11.22
CA TYR A 78 19.79 5.41 -11.69
C TYR A 78 20.41 6.78 -11.95
N TRP A 79 19.64 7.69 -12.53
CA TRP A 79 20.12 9.04 -12.83
C TRP A 79 20.48 9.83 -11.56
N SER A 80 19.72 9.63 -10.49
CA SER A 80 19.93 10.27 -9.19
C SER A 80 20.91 9.53 -8.28
N ASP A 81 21.39 8.33 -8.68
CA ASP A 81 22.32 7.54 -7.88
C ASP A 81 23.70 8.23 -7.86
N PRO A 82 24.23 8.57 -6.67
CA PRO A 82 25.51 9.28 -6.57
C PRO A 82 26.73 8.52 -7.09
N ARG A 83 26.59 7.23 -7.42
CA ARG A 83 27.62 6.44 -8.11
C ARG A 83 27.79 6.84 -9.57
N PHE A 84 26.75 7.44 -10.16
CA PHE A 84 26.80 7.94 -11.54
C PHE A 84 27.13 9.43 -11.53
N GLU A 85 28.40 9.74 -11.76
CA GLU A 85 28.89 11.11 -11.78
C GLU A 85 28.73 11.75 -13.16
N THR A 86 28.39 13.02 -13.20
CA THR A 86 28.32 13.80 -14.47
C THR A 86 29.67 13.82 -15.16
N PHE A 87 29.72 13.30 -16.38
CA PHE A 87 30.93 13.22 -17.20
C PHE A 87 31.16 14.52 -17.96
N VAL A 88 32.30 15.17 -17.69
CA VAL A 88 32.75 16.35 -18.43
C VAL A 88 34.01 15.97 -19.24
N PRO A 89 33.94 15.97 -20.59
CA PRO A 89 35.01 15.43 -21.43
C PRO A 89 36.40 15.97 -21.11
N ASP A 90 36.53 17.30 -20.96
CA ASP A 90 37.82 17.97 -20.74
C ASP A 90 38.42 17.69 -19.35
N ARG A 91 37.59 17.28 -18.40
CA ARG A 91 38.01 16.96 -17.02
C ARG A 91 38.21 15.47 -16.79
N ASP A 92 37.33 14.65 -17.34
CA ASP A 92 37.14 13.26 -16.90
C ASP A 92 37.59 12.20 -17.92
N ASP A 93 38.09 12.59 -19.13
CA ASP A 93 38.48 11.64 -20.21
C ASP A 93 39.58 10.68 -19.77
N GLU A 94 40.57 11.18 -19.05
CA GLU A 94 41.68 10.34 -18.53
C GLU A 94 41.19 9.37 -17.44
N ARG A 95 40.29 9.82 -16.58
CA ARG A 95 39.64 8.99 -15.56
C ARG A 95 38.79 7.88 -16.19
N LEU A 96 38.02 8.21 -17.24
CA LEU A 96 37.25 7.23 -17.99
C LEU A 96 38.14 6.19 -18.66
N ARG A 97 39.23 6.61 -19.35
CA ARG A 97 40.17 5.70 -19.96
C ARG A 97 40.85 4.75 -18.96
N THR A 98 41.16 5.26 -17.79
CA THR A 98 41.70 4.47 -16.68
C THR A 98 40.69 3.46 -16.13
N ALA A 99 39.43 3.84 -15.96
CA ALA A 99 38.37 2.93 -15.54
C ALA A 99 38.11 1.83 -16.56
N LEU A 100 38.05 2.16 -17.85
CA LEU A 100 37.90 1.19 -18.95
C LEU A 100 39.07 0.22 -19.05
N LYS A 101 40.29 0.69 -18.84
CA LYS A 101 41.47 -0.18 -18.79
C LYS A 101 41.42 -1.16 -17.62
N ARG A 102 40.97 -0.70 -16.42
CA ARG A 102 40.83 -1.56 -15.24
C ARG A 102 39.79 -2.65 -15.46
N GLU A 103 38.67 -2.31 -16.08
CA GLU A 103 37.60 -3.27 -16.38
C GLU A 103 38.07 -4.29 -17.44
N ALA A 104 38.80 -3.87 -18.48
CA ALA A 104 39.36 -4.74 -19.50
C ALA A 104 40.41 -5.71 -18.94
N CYS A 105 41.12 -5.36 -17.86
CA CYS A 105 42.12 -6.19 -17.19
C CYS A 105 41.57 -7.14 -16.13
N GLY A 106 40.24 -7.34 -16.03
CA GLY A 106 39.63 -8.35 -15.17
C GLY A 106 39.65 -8.05 -13.69
N GLY A 107 39.71 -6.79 -13.28
CA GLY A 107 39.32 -6.35 -11.92
C GLY A 107 40.23 -6.80 -10.78
N LYS A 108 41.52 -7.07 -10.97
CA LYS A 108 42.46 -7.31 -9.85
C LYS A 108 42.68 -6.00 -9.08
N ARG A 109 42.20 -5.95 -7.86
CA ARG A 109 42.40 -4.82 -6.93
C ARG A 109 43.88 -4.71 -6.57
N ASP A 110 44.39 -3.49 -6.72
CA ASP A 110 45.66 -3.10 -6.10
C ASP A 110 45.39 -2.92 -4.57
N PRO A 111 46.04 -3.67 -3.69
CA PRO A 111 45.82 -3.56 -2.23
C PRO A 111 46.24 -2.20 -1.64
N ALA A 112 46.94 -1.37 -2.40
CA ALA A 112 47.51 -0.10 -1.95
C ALA A 112 46.68 1.14 -2.36
N ALA A 113 45.54 0.99 -3.03
CA ALA A 113 44.72 2.15 -3.40
C ALA A 113 44.05 2.72 -2.13
N PRO A 114 44.17 4.04 -1.84
CA PRO A 114 43.47 4.64 -0.72
C PRO A 114 41.97 4.47 -0.86
N VAL A 115 41.29 4.08 0.25
CA VAL A 115 39.84 3.98 0.33
C VAL A 115 39.28 5.40 0.13
N THR A 116 38.89 5.74 -1.06
CA THR A 116 38.12 6.96 -1.34
C THR A 116 36.72 6.74 -0.80
N TRP A 117 36.39 7.39 0.29
CA TRP A 117 35.04 7.50 0.85
C TRP A 117 34.21 8.26 -0.19
N GLY A 118 33.34 7.58 -0.94
CA GLY A 118 32.35 8.23 -1.77
C GLY A 118 31.46 9.18 -0.94
N SER A 119 30.95 10.23 -1.52
CA SER A 119 29.94 11.06 -0.88
C SER A 119 28.66 10.23 -0.74
N PHE A 120 28.33 9.85 0.49
CA PHE A 120 27.01 9.29 0.77
C PHE A 120 26.01 10.44 0.79
N GLU A 121 25.12 10.48 -0.18
CA GLU A 121 24.00 11.41 -0.23
C GLU A 121 22.69 10.62 -0.07
N PRO A 122 21.67 11.23 0.57
CA PRO A 122 20.38 10.58 0.70
C PRO A 122 19.75 10.39 -0.68
N TYR A 123 19.16 9.23 -0.92
CA TYR A 123 18.32 9.01 -2.10
C TYR A 123 17.15 10.01 -2.13
N PRO A 124 16.56 10.32 -3.29
CA PRO A 124 15.48 11.32 -3.40
C PRO A 124 14.34 11.08 -2.40
N TYR A 125 13.91 9.84 -2.22
CA TYR A 125 12.88 9.50 -1.24
C TYR A 125 13.34 9.69 0.21
N GLN A 126 14.61 9.43 0.52
CA GLN A 126 15.17 9.70 1.85
C GLN A 126 15.26 11.20 2.10
N ALA A 127 15.63 11.96 1.07
CA ALA A 127 15.63 13.42 1.14
C ALA A 127 14.21 13.95 1.43
N ALA A 128 13.17 13.41 0.76
CA ALA A 128 11.78 13.78 1.03
C ALA A 128 11.35 13.47 2.47
N VAL A 129 11.73 12.31 3.01
CA VAL A 129 11.49 11.96 4.43
C VAL A 129 12.22 12.92 5.36
N LEU A 130 13.46 13.29 5.05
CA LEU A 130 14.25 14.24 5.85
C LEU A 130 13.65 15.64 5.82
N GLU A 131 13.07 16.08 4.70
CA GLU A 131 12.35 17.36 4.61
C GLU A 131 11.05 17.32 5.43
N ALA A 132 10.30 16.21 5.38
CA ALA A 132 9.11 16.04 6.20
C ALA A 132 9.45 16.10 7.71
N LEU A 133 10.54 15.45 8.15
CA LEU A 133 11.04 15.55 9.53
C LEU A 133 11.43 16.98 9.91
N ALA A 134 12.07 17.71 8.99
CA ALA A 134 12.43 19.09 9.23
C ALA A 134 11.19 20.00 9.35
N ALA A 135 10.17 19.79 8.52
CA ALA A 135 8.90 20.51 8.56
C ALA A 135 8.14 20.26 9.88
N GLU A 136 8.02 19.00 10.32
CA GLU A 136 7.39 18.65 11.59
C GLU A 136 8.09 19.33 12.78
N ARG A 137 9.42 19.32 12.81
CA ARG A 137 10.20 19.97 13.87
C ARG A 137 10.09 21.49 13.84
N SER A 138 9.99 22.09 12.64
CA SER A 138 9.75 23.53 12.49
C SER A 138 8.36 23.93 13.01
N ALA A 139 7.38 23.02 12.96
CA ALA A 139 6.06 23.17 13.55
C ALA A 139 6.03 22.89 15.08
N GLY A 140 7.17 22.55 15.70
CA GLY A 140 7.28 22.28 17.14
C GLY A 140 7.15 20.82 17.53
N HIS A 141 6.94 19.90 16.58
CA HIS A 141 6.79 18.47 16.84
C HIS A 141 8.17 17.78 16.82
N THR A 142 8.72 17.50 17.99
CA THR A 142 10.06 16.91 18.13
C THR A 142 10.06 15.40 18.38
N ARG A 143 8.86 14.80 18.47
CA ARG A 143 8.65 13.35 18.59
C ARG A 143 8.12 12.82 17.28
N ASN A 144 9.00 12.27 16.45
CA ASN A 144 8.71 11.93 15.07
C ASN A 144 8.70 10.42 14.84
N LEU A 145 7.67 9.89 14.20
CA LEU A 145 7.63 8.49 13.75
C LEU A 145 7.80 8.45 12.23
N VAL A 146 8.76 7.65 11.77
CA VAL A 146 8.94 7.31 10.35
C VAL A 146 8.50 5.86 10.14
N VAL A 147 7.49 5.68 9.31
CA VAL A 147 7.02 4.37 8.86
C VAL A 147 7.62 4.11 7.47
N ALA A 148 8.50 3.11 7.37
CA ALA A 148 9.15 2.80 6.11
C ALA A 148 9.32 1.28 5.93
N ALA A 149 8.99 0.77 4.73
CA ALA A 149 9.06 -0.64 4.41
C ALA A 149 10.45 -1.24 4.73
N THR A 150 10.49 -2.53 5.04
CA THR A 150 11.75 -3.24 5.27
C THR A 150 12.60 -3.22 3.99
N GLY A 151 13.88 -2.85 4.12
CA GLY A 151 14.79 -2.76 2.97
C GLY A 151 14.93 -1.37 2.34
N THR A 152 14.16 -0.37 2.78
CA THR A 152 14.24 1.01 2.27
C THR A 152 15.31 1.87 2.95
N GLY A 153 16.11 1.32 3.88
CA GLY A 153 17.22 2.04 4.51
C GLY A 153 16.81 2.98 5.65
N LYS A 154 15.87 2.56 6.52
CA LYS A 154 15.46 3.29 7.74
C LYS A 154 16.65 3.80 8.56
N THR A 155 17.66 2.97 8.77
CA THR A 155 18.87 3.31 9.54
C THR A 155 19.68 4.41 8.87
N ALA A 156 19.74 4.43 7.51
CA ALA A 156 20.40 5.51 6.78
C ALA A 156 19.65 6.84 6.92
N ILE A 157 18.30 6.81 6.89
CA ILE A 157 17.48 8.00 7.17
C ILE A 157 17.82 8.58 8.55
N ALA A 158 17.91 7.74 9.60
CA ALA A 158 18.28 8.20 10.94
C ALA A 158 19.69 8.79 10.97
N ALA A 159 20.66 8.20 10.26
CA ALA A 159 22.02 8.69 10.21
C ALA A 159 22.15 10.02 9.47
N PHE A 160 21.43 10.20 8.34
CA PHE A 160 21.35 11.49 7.64
C PHE A 160 20.61 12.54 8.45
N ASP A 161 19.54 12.16 9.14
CA ASP A 161 18.83 13.07 10.04
C ASP A 161 19.74 13.54 11.19
N TYR A 162 20.46 12.62 11.82
CA TYR A 162 21.47 12.99 12.82
C TYR A 162 22.55 13.90 12.23
N GLN A 163 23.06 13.62 11.02
CA GLN A 163 24.04 14.47 10.34
C GLN A 163 23.52 15.92 10.17
N ARG A 164 22.23 16.09 9.83
CA ARG A 164 21.60 17.42 9.71
C ARG A 164 21.49 18.16 11.05
N GLN A 165 21.53 17.46 12.18
CA GLN A 165 21.52 18.10 13.51
C GLN A 165 22.90 18.58 13.96
N ILE A 166 23.98 18.26 13.24
CA ILE A 166 25.31 18.78 13.52
C ILE A 166 25.38 20.25 13.12
N LYS A 167 25.49 21.16 14.11
CA LYS A 167 25.56 22.60 13.89
C LYS A 167 26.93 23.13 14.34
N ASN A 168 27.60 23.88 13.52
CA ASN A 168 28.94 24.47 13.80
C ASN A 168 29.96 23.46 14.31
N GLY A 169 29.91 22.20 13.78
CA GLY A 169 30.79 21.12 14.21
C GLY A 169 30.42 20.47 15.55
N ILE A 170 29.39 20.95 16.27
CA ILE A 170 28.91 20.38 17.52
C ILE A 170 27.96 19.23 17.22
N ARG A 171 28.32 18.04 17.71
CA ARG A 171 27.53 16.82 17.54
C ARG A 171 26.57 16.65 18.72
N PRO A 172 25.25 16.46 18.49
CA PRO A 172 24.31 16.09 19.55
C PRO A 172 24.70 14.76 20.21
N LYS A 173 24.41 14.60 21.49
CA LYS A 173 24.53 13.30 22.15
C LYS A 173 23.44 12.36 21.65
N LEU A 174 23.83 11.18 21.18
CA LEU A 174 22.96 10.21 20.53
C LEU A 174 22.77 8.95 21.38
N LEU A 175 21.51 8.52 21.50
CA LEU A 175 21.19 7.15 21.90
C LEU A 175 20.45 6.46 20.77
N PHE A 176 20.99 5.37 20.25
CA PHE A 176 20.32 4.48 19.29
C PHE A 176 19.92 3.19 20.01
N VAL A 177 18.63 2.85 20.00
CA VAL A 177 18.09 1.69 20.73
C VAL A 177 17.53 0.68 19.75
N ALA A 178 17.94 -0.58 19.89
CA ALA A 178 17.35 -1.71 19.18
C ALA A 178 17.33 -2.95 20.07
N HIS A 179 16.59 -3.98 19.68
CA HIS A 179 16.44 -5.18 20.49
C HIS A 179 17.52 -6.26 20.22
N ARG A 180 18.24 -6.20 19.09
CA ARG A 180 19.29 -7.17 18.69
C ARG A 180 20.64 -6.50 18.48
N LYS A 181 21.70 -7.21 18.88
CA LYS A 181 23.10 -6.76 18.73
C LYS A 181 23.48 -6.58 17.24
N GLU A 182 23.01 -7.45 16.37
CA GLU A 182 23.27 -7.39 14.93
C GLU A 182 22.74 -6.09 14.31
N ILE A 183 21.54 -5.64 14.71
CA ILE A 183 20.96 -4.36 14.27
C ILE A 183 21.81 -3.19 14.75
N LEU A 184 22.29 -3.23 16.00
CA LEU A 184 23.14 -2.19 16.55
C LEU A 184 24.48 -2.07 15.82
N LEU A 185 25.09 -3.20 15.48
CA LEU A 185 26.35 -3.25 14.71
C LEU A 185 26.17 -2.67 13.30
N GLN A 186 25.07 -3.04 12.62
CA GLN A 186 24.75 -2.50 11.30
C GLN A 186 24.43 -1.00 11.36
N ALA A 187 23.69 -0.56 12.39
CA ALA A 187 23.39 0.85 12.59
C ALA A 187 24.66 1.65 12.84
N GLN A 188 25.52 1.19 13.73
CA GLN A 188 26.81 1.83 14.03
C GLN A 188 27.67 1.95 12.75
N ALA A 189 27.78 0.88 11.96
CA ALA A 189 28.52 0.89 10.69
C ALA A 189 27.92 1.88 9.68
N CYS A 190 26.58 1.96 9.59
CA CYS A 190 25.87 2.92 8.74
C CYS A 190 26.15 4.37 9.16
N PHE A 191 26.05 4.69 10.44
CA PHE A 191 26.37 6.02 10.97
C PHE A 191 27.83 6.38 10.71
N ARG A 192 28.78 5.46 10.96
CA ARG A 192 30.22 5.66 10.68
C ARG A 192 30.46 6.00 9.21
N SER A 193 29.80 5.31 8.31
CA SER A 193 29.94 5.52 6.86
C SER A 193 29.38 6.88 6.44
N ILE A 194 28.18 7.24 6.88
CA ILE A 194 27.52 8.51 6.53
C ILE A 194 28.24 9.71 7.17
N LEU A 195 28.66 9.60 8.43
CA LEU A 195 29.39 10.64 9.13
C LEU A 195 30.89 10.71 8.78
N ARG A 196 31.40 9.72 8.03
CA ARG A 196 32.82 9.57 7.68
C ARG A 196 33.72 9.54 8.91
N ASP A 197 33.26 8.84 9.94
CA ASP A 197 33.96 8.74 11.22
C ASP A 197 33.98 7.28 11.69
N ALA A 198 35.10 6.60 11.47
CA ALA A 198 35.27 5.18 11.83
C ALA A 198 35.16 4.92 13.34
N ASN A 199 35.37 5.94 14.17
CA ASN A 199 35.34 5.84 15.64
C ASN A 199 34.00 6.28 16.25
N PHE A 200 33.02 6.65 15.42
CA PHE A 200 31.73 7.12 15.90
C PHE A 200 30.96 6.02 16.64
N GLY A 201 30.52 6.35 17.85
CA GLY A 201 29.59 5.57 18.64
C GLY A 201 30.18 4.34 19.33
N SER A 202 29.69 4.06 20.52
CA SER A 202 30.07 2.93 21.37
C SER A 202 28.91 1.97 21.52
N LEU A 203 29.17 0.66 21.62
CA LEU A 203 28.15 -0.37 21.86
C LEU A 203 27.86 -0.54 23.34
N MET A 204 26.59 -0.77 23.67
CA MET A 204 26.12 -1.15 25.01
C MET A 204 25.24 -2.38 24.92
N THR A 205 25.83 -3.55 25.16
CA THR A 205 25.16 -4.86 25.08
C THR A 205 25.52 -5.65 26.34
N GLY A 206 24.96 -6.85 26.52
CA GLY A 206 25.29 -7.69 27.70
C GLY A 206 26.76 -7.99 27.88
N ASP A 207 27.52 -7.97 26.79
CA ASP A 207 28.96 -8.29 26.72
C ASP A 207 29.84 -7.06 26.39
N ALA A 208 29.26 -5.87 26.20
CA ALA A 208 30.01 -4.65 25.90
C ALA A 208 29.48 -3.44 26.67
N LYS A 209 30.40 -2.68 27.31
CA LYS A 209 30.09 -1.39 27.92
C LYS A 209 30.57 -0.25 27.03
N PRO A 210 29.84 0.90 26.97
CA PRO A 210 30.22 2.01 26.12
C PRO A 210 31.56 2.61 26.60
N ALA A 211 32.51 2.80 25.68
CA ALA A 211 33.77 3.48 25.93
C ALA A 211 33.58 5.02 25.93
N ASP A 212 32.59 5.55 25.23
CA ASP A 212 32.19 6.96 25.21
C ASP A 212 30.67 7.04 25.31
N ASN A 213 30.17 7.92 26.17
CA ASN A 213 28.77 8.14 26.46
C ASN A 213 28.13 9.22 25.56
N ARG A 214 28.84 9.76 24.56
CA ARG A 214 28.31 10.78 23.65
C ARG A 214 27.41 10.19 22.56
N ALA A 215 27.76 9.03 22.03
CA ALA A 215 26.98 8.32 21.07
C ALA A 215 26.93 6.83 21.44
N VAL A 216 25.78 6.36 21.90
CA VAL A 216 25.60 5.01 22.43
C VAL A 216 24.61 4.23 21.59
N PHE A 217 25.03 3.06 21.11
CA PHE A 217 24.19 2.07 20.44
C PHE A 217 23.88 0.97 21.44
N ALA A 218 22.67 0.99 22.00
CA ALA A 218 22.30 0.18 23.15
C ALA A 218 21.24 -0.88 22.83
N SER A 219 21.42 -2.10 23.36
CA SER A 219 20.31 -3.06 23.36
C SER A 219 19.29 -2.67 24.44
N VAL A 220 18.00 -2.70 24.06
CA VAL A 220 16.92 -2.34 24.99
C VAL A 220 16.93 -3.25 26.24
N GLN A 221 17.27 -4.54 26.08
CA GLN A 221 17.37 -5.50 27.19
C GLN A 221 18.49 -5.13 28.18
N THR A 222 19.63 -4.63 27.69
CA THR A 222 20.73 -4.17 28.54
C THR A 222 20.37 -2.83 29.19
N LEU A 223 19.77 -1.92 28.43
CA LEU A 223 19.49 -0.57 28.90
C LEU A 223 18.35 -0.51 29.92
N LYS A 224 17.32 -1.39 29.83
CA LYS A 224 16.21 -1.44 30.79
C LYS A 224 16.62 -1.83 32.22
N ASN A 225 17.82 -2.39 32.41
CA ASN A 225 18.33 -2.67 33.75
C ASN A 225 18.45 -1.35 34.52
N PRO A 226 17.86 -1.23 35.72
CA PRO A 226 17.84 0.02 36.49
C PRO A 226 19.26 0.62 36.70
N VAL A 227 20.27 -0.20 36.93
CA VAL A 227 21.65 0.27 37.11
C VAL A 227 22.21 0.92 35.86
N ASN A 228 21.93 0.33 34.69
CA ASN A 228 22.37 0.87 33.40
C ASN A 228 21.57 2.12 33.00
N LEU A 229 20.26 2.12 33.24
CA LEU A 229 19.36 3.20 32.91
C LEU A 229 19.66 4.45 33.74
N THR A 230 19.77 4.30 35.06
CA THR A 230 20.08 5.41 36.00
C THR A 230 21.53 5.87 35.95
N GLY A 231 22.40 5.15 35.27
CA GLY A 231 23.76 5.57 34.93
C GLY A 231 23.80 6.79 33.98
N PHE A 232 22.68 7.14 33.34
CA PHE A 232 22.55 8.34 32.53
C PHE A 232 21.49 9.27 33.15
N ALA A 233 21.73 10.59 33.09
CA ALA A 233 20.68 11.55 33.41
C ALA A 233 19.53 11.47 32.37
N ARG A 234 18.32 11.84 32.79
CA ARG A 234 17.12 11.77 31.90
C ARG A 234 17.27 12.59 30.63
N ASP A 235 17.96 13.70 30.68
CA ASP A 235 18.25 14.65 29.59
C ASP A 235 19.66 14.46 29.00
N HIS A 236 20.33 13.33 29.32
CA HIS A 236 21.70 13.10 28.85
C HIS A 236 21.84 13.10 27.33
N PHE A 237 20.88 12.51 26.62
CA PHE A 237 20.90 12.41 25.16
C PHE A 237 20.03 13.50 24.53
N ASP A 238 20.64 14.22 23.58
CA ASP A 238 19.90 15.25 22.80
C ASP A 238 18.95 14.61 21.78
N MET A 239 19.38 13.46 21.20
CA MET A 239 18.60 12.71 20.22
C MET A 239 18.53 11.24 20.63
N VAL A 240 17.32 10.70 20.67
CA VAL A 240 17.05 9.27 20.84
C VAL A 240 16.43 8.72 19.57
N VAL A 241 17.03 7.67 19.03
CA VAL A 241 16.51 6.90 17.89
C VAL A 241 16.10 5.53 18.38
N ALA A 242 14.83 5.19 18.23
CA ALA A 242 14.28 3.87 18.54
C ALA A 242 13.99 3.12 17.26
N ASP A 243 14.73 2.06 16.98
CA ASP A 243 14.51 1.21 15.80
C ASP A 243 13.54 0.06 16.12
N GLU A 244 12.78 -0.36 15.12
CA GLU A 244 11.72 -1.37 15.24
C GLU A 244 10.74 -1.06 16.39
N THR A 245 10.23 0.18 16.39
CA THR A 245 9.36 0.71 17.47
C THR A 245 8.04 -0.03 17.64
N HIS A 246 7.66 -0.92 16.74
CA HIS A 246 6.52 -1.83 16.95
C HIS A 246 6.74 -2.77 18.17
N HIS A 247 7.96 -2.94 18.64
CA HIS A 247 8.27 -3.56 19.92
C HIS A 247 8.14 -2.61 21.13
N ALA A 248 7.81 -1.32 20.91
CA ALA A 248 7.87 -0.26 21.94
C ALA A 248 6.90 -0.47 23.12
N ALA A 249 5.88 -1.30 23.00
CA ALA A 249 5.03 -1.62 24.16
C ALA A 249 5.37 -2.99 24.80
N ALA A 250 6.50 -3.62 24.46
CA ALA A 250 7.09 -4.53 25.42
C ALA A 250 7.61 -3.67 26.59
N ASP A 251 7.35 -4.05 27.83
CA ASP A 251 7.75 -3.33 29.04
C ASP A 251 9.19 -2.77 29.01
N SER A 252 10.02 -3.36 28.17
CA SER A 252 11.42 -2.97 27.97
C SER A 252 11.60 -1.65 27.21
N TYR A 253 10.83 -1.39 26.14
CA TYR A 253 10.90 -0.14 25.40
C TYR A 253 10.17 0.98 26.14
N GLU A 254 9.01 0.70 26.74
CA GLU A 254 8.27 1.65 27.57
C GLU A 254 9.17 2.20 28.67
N THR A 255 9.86 1.32 29.40
CA THR A 255 10.78 1.72 30.48
C THR A 255 11.86 2.69 29.98
N VAL A 256 12.41 2.48 28.79
CA VAL A 256 13.49 3.30 28.23
C VAL A 256 12.95 4.62 27.68
N LEU A 257 11.84 4.60 26.96
CA LEU A 257 11.26 5.79 26.32
C LEU A 257 10.63 6.75 27.36
N ASP A 258 10.09 6.23 28.45
CA ASP A 258 9.54 7.02 29.56
C ASP A 258 10.62 7.60 30.47
N TYR A 259 11.80 6.97 30.49
CA TYR A 259 12.91 7.47 31.29
C TYR A 259 13.59 8.69 30.67
N PHE A 260 13.93 8.64 29.36
CA PHE A 260 14.68 9.71 28.72
C PHE A 260 13.79 10.85 28.22
N THR A 261 14.29 12.07 28.37
CA THR A 261 13.62 13.31 27.89
C THR A 261 14.51 14.00 26.83
N PRO A 262 14.67 13.39 25.64
CA PRO A 262 15.51 13.96 24.60
C PRO A 262 14.85 15.20 23.95
N LYS A 263 15.67 16.05 23.32
CA LYS A 263 15.20 17.16 22.49
C LYS A 263 14.51 16.63 21.21
N ILE A 264 15.00 15.51 20.66
CA ILE A 264 14.44 14.84 19.49
C ILE A 264 14.29 13.35 19.81
N LEU A 265 13.08 12.83 19.65
CA LEU A 265 12.77 11.41 19.62
C LEU A 265 12.40 11.00 18.20
N LEU A 266 13.16 10.08 17.60
CA LEU A 266 12.89 9.52 16.29
C LEU A 266 12.57 8.03 16.41
N GLY A 267 11.35 7.64 16.07
CA GLY A 267 10.94 6.24 15.93
C GLY A 267 11.03 5.77 14.49
N LEU A 268 11.53 4.55 14.30
CA LEU A 268 11.60 3.88 13.01
C LEU A 268 10.82 2.58 13.09
N THR A 269 9.94 2.32 12.13
CA THR A 269 9.21 1.05 12.04
C THR A 269 8.84 0.72 10.60
N ALA A 270 8.62 -0.55 10.31
CA ALA A 270 8.01 -0.97 9.05
C ALA A 270 6.47 -0.97 9.12
N THR A 271 5.92 -1.12 10.33
CA THR A 271 4.48 -1.19 10.61
C THR A 271 4.19 -0.38 11.87
N PRO A 272 3.34 0.65 11.83
CA PRO A 272 2.86 1.33 13.03
C PRO A 272 1.78 0.52 13.74
N GLU A 273 1.16 -0.42 13.03
CA GLU A 273 0.14 -1.33 13.53
C GLU A 273 0.81 -2.47 14.33
N ARG A 274 0.26 -2.79 15.49
CA ARG A 274 0.79 -3.82 16.38
C ARG A 274 -0.13 -5.02 16.45
N ALA A 275 0.45 -6.20 16.64
CA ALA A 275 -0.29 -7.44 16.81
C ALA A 275 -1.19 -7.45 18.07
N ASP A 276 -0.83 -6.69 19.13
CA ASP A 276 -1.59 -6.53 20.37
C ASP A 276 -2.59 -5.36 20.36
N GLY A 277 -2.71 -4.66 19.23
CA GLY A 277 -3.64 -3.54 19.05
C GLY A 277 -3.27 -2.23 19.77
N ARG A 278 -2.20 -2.17 20.59
CA ARG A 278 -1.77 -0.95 21.24
C ARG A 278 -1.14 0.00 20.23
N SER A 279 -1.42 1.29 20.31
CA SER A 279 -0.85 2.29 19.42
C SER A 279 0.49 2.79 19.94
N ILE A 280 1.53 2.76 19.10
CA ILE A 280 2.81 3.40 19.41
C ILE A 280 2.77 4.91 19.19
N LEU A 281 1.74 5.43 18.56
CA LEU A 281 1.62 6.85 18.21
C LEU A 281 1.61 7.77 19.45
N GLY A 282 1.20 7.26 20.61
CA GLY A 282 1.23 8.02 21.86
C GLY A 282 2.62 8.54 22.25
N TYR A 283 3.70 7.85 21.85
CA TYR A 283 5.08 8.32 22.04
C TYR A 283 5.51 9.38 21.02
N PHE A 284 4.77 9.56 19.93
CA PHE A 284 5.11 10.38 18.77
C PHE A 284 4.02 11.42 18.45
N ASP A 285 3.52 12.11 19.48
CA ASP A 285 2.50 13.17 19.38
C ASP A 285 1.23 12.75 18.61
N GLY A 286 0.92 11.47 18.60
CA GLY A 286 -0.25 10.91 17.90
C GLY A 286 -0.18 10.88 16.37
N ARG A 287 1.00 11.10 15.76
CA ARG A 287 1.16 11.30 14.30
C ARG A 287 2.33 10.53 13.70
N ILE A 288 2.23 10.32 12.39
CA ILE A 288 3.32 9.78 11.55
C ILE A 288 3.94 10.96 10.81
N ALA A 289 5.25 11.19 10.99
CA ALA A 289 5.96 12.29 10.36
C ALA A 289 6.24 12.03 8.87
N ALA A 290 6.55 10.79 8.51
CA ALA A 290 6.72 10.36 7.13
C ALA A 290 6.38 8.89 6.97
N GLU A 291 5.85 8.51 5.80
CA GLU A 291 5.40 7.15 5.53
C GLU A 291 5.79 6.72 4.11
N ILE A 292 6.40 5.54 3.99
CA ILE A 292 6.65 4.84 2.72
C ILE A 292 6.32 3.37 2.93
N ARG A 293 5.11 2.97 2.55
CA ARG A 293 4.66 1.58 2.66
C ARG A 293 5.24 0.70 1.57
N LEU A 294 5.06 -0.62 1.70
CA LEU A 294 5.59 -1.59 0.75
C LEU A 294 5.16 -1.33 -0.70
N PRO A 295 3.88 -1.07 -1.02
CA PRO A 295 3.47 -0.79 -2.39
C PRO A 295 4.17 0.44 -2.99
N GLU A 296 4.24 1.52 -2.24
CA GLU A 296 4.90 2.77 -2.65
C GLU A 296 6.40 2.57 -2.87
N ALA A 297 7.05 1.78 -1.99
CA ALA A 297 8.47 1.47 -2.13
C ALA A 297 8.77 0.66 -3.40
N ILE A 298 7.87 -0.23 -3.82
CA ILE A 298 8.00 -0.97 -5.09
C ILE A 298 7.76 -0.04 -6.29
N GLU A 299 6.74 0.80 -6.25
CA GLU A 299 6.43 1.76 -7.33
C GLU A 299 7.54 2.77 -7.55
N GLN A 300 8.15 3.26 -6.46
CA GLN A 300 9.32 4.12 -6.52
C GLN A 300 10.62 3.36 -6.87
N ASN A 301 10.51 2.08 -7.25
CA ASN A 301 11.64 1.23 -7.59
C ASN A 301 12.74 1.18 -6.50
N LEU A 302 12.37 1.25 -5.23
CA LEU A 302 13.27 1.06 -4.09
C LEU A 302 13.46 -0.42 -3.77
N LEU A 303 12.43 -1.20 -4.03
CA LEU A 303 12.36 -2.65 -3.87
C LEU A 303 12.02 -3.31 -5.21
N VAL A 304 12.37 -4.59 -5.37
CA VAL A 304 11.96 -5.36 -6.54
C VAL A 304 10.48 -5.75 -6.45
N PRO A 305 9.77 -5.94 -7.56
CA PRO A 305 8.43 -6.51 -7.55
C PRO A 305 8.43 -7.97 -7.08
N PHE A 306 7.25 -8.52 -6.86
CA PHE A 306 7.09 -9.90 -6.42
C PHE A 306 6.08 -10.68 -7.28
N ASN A 307 6.34 -11.97 -7.41
CA ASN A 307 5.39 -12.97 -7.89
C ASN A 307 4.98 -13.83 -6.68
N TYR A 308 3.75 -13.64 -6.21
CA TYR A 308 3.26 -14.29 -4.99
C TYR A 308 2.30 -15.42 -5.34
N PHE A 309 2.68 -16.64 -5.01
CA PHE A 309 1.90 -17.85 -5.26
C PHE A 309 1.30 -18.34 -3.95
N VAL A 310 -0.02 -18.34 -3.87
CA VAL A 310 -0.78 -18.86 -2.73
C VAL A 310 -1.17 -20.30 -3.06
N LEU A 311 -0.54 -21.23 -2.35
CA LEU A 311 -0.59 -22.65 -2.62
C LEU A 311 -1.41 -23.36 -1.57
N THR A 312 -2.09 -24.44 -1.95
CA THR A 312 -2.86 -25.27 -1.03
C THR A 312 -1.91 -26.10 -0.19
N ASP A 313 -1.94 -25.91 1.14
CA ASP A 313 -1.31 -26.85 2.06
C ASP A 313 -2.20 -28.10 2.18
N PRO A 314 -1.73 -29.30 1.84
CA PRO A 314 -2.51 -30.51 1.93
C PRO A 314 -2.85 -30.92 3.37
N VAL A 315 -2.28 -30.23 4.37
CA VAL A 315 -2.44 -30.52 5.79
C VAL A 315 -3.41 -29.54 6.43
N SER A 316 -4.54 -30.04 6.95
CA SER A 316 -5.49 -29.21 7.71
C SER A 316 -4.95 -28.87 9.10
N LEU A 317 -5.18 -27.62 9.53
CA LEU A 317 -4.85 -27.10 10.86
C LEU A 317 -6.12 -26.85 11.72
N ALA A 318 -7.29 -27.27 11.28
CA ALA A 318 -8.55 -26.98 11.94
C ALA A 318 -8.64 -27.58 13.36
N ASP A 319 -7.98 -28.71 13.60
CA ASP A 319 -7.90 -29.43 14.86
C ASP A 319 -6.69 -29.06 15.75
N ILE A 320 -5.78 -28.17 15.25
CA ILE A 320 -4.64 -27.73 16.03
C ILE A 320 -5.10 -26.71 17.09
N PRO A 321 -4.78 -26.92 18.39
CA PRO A 321 -5.16 -25.99 19.45
C PRO A 321 -4.61 -24.58 19.23
N TRP A 322 -5.46 -23.59 19.53
CA TRP A 322 -5.11 -22.18 19.49
C TRP A 322 -5.04 -21.61 20.90
N ARG A 323 -3.86 -21.14 21.35
CA ARG A 323 -3.63 -20.61 22.70
C ARG A 323 -2.88 -19.27 22.63
N SER A 324 -3.30 -18.28 23.42
CA SER A 324 -2.61 -16.99 23.54
C SER A 324 -2.29 -16.28 22.20
N GLY A 325 -3.19 -16.40 21.21
CA GLY A 325 -2.99 -15.77 19.90
C GLY A 325 -2.17 -16.58 18.89
N HIS A 326 -1.77 -17.81 19.22
CA HIS A 326 -0.94 -18.66 18.37
C HIS A 326 -1.44 -20.10 18.30
N PHE A 327 -1.09 -20.80 17.23
CA PHE A 327 -1.22 -22.24 17.16
C PHE A 327 -0.27 -22.92 18.18
N ASP A 328 -0.69 -24.05 18.72
CA ASP A 328 0.19 -24.89 19.56
C ASP A 328 1.40 -25.39 18.74
N VAL A 329 2.58 -24.86 19.07
CA VAL A 329 3.83 -25.06 18.31
C VAL A 329 4.23 -26.53 18.24
N LYS A 330 4.05 -27.29 19.34
CA LYS A 330 4.39 -28.73 19.38
C LYS A 330 3.43 -29.55 18.50
N ALA A 331 2.14 -29.23 18.53
CA ALA A 331 1.16 -29.89 17.69
C ALA A 331 1.43 -29.63 16.20
N LEU A 332 1.80 -28.39 15.84
CA LEU A 332 2.24 -28.04 14.48
C LEU A 332 3.51 -28.81 14.08
N GLU A 333 4.54 -28.83 14.93
CA GLU A 333 5.79 -29.55 14.68
C GLU A 333 5.50 -31.03 14.37
N THR A 334 4.75 -31.70 15.24
CA THR A 334 4.40 -33.10 15.05
C THR A 334 3.65 -33.32 13.72
N ARG A 335 2.69 -32.42 13.40
CA ARG A 335 1.89 -32.50 12.17
C ARG A 335 2.77 -32.33 10.91
N TYR A 336 3.81 -31.51 10.97
CA TYR A 336 4.66 -31.17 9.83
C TYR A 336 5.91 -32.02 9.68
N THR A 337 6.28 -32.78 10.69
CA THR A 337 7.49 -33.64 10.67
C THR A 337 7.19 -35.14 10.70
N GLN A 338 5.97 -35.56 11.05
CA GLN A 338 5.65 -36.96 11.24
C GLN A 338 4.45 -37.44 10.41
N GLY A 339 4.48 -38.71 10.02
CA GLY A 339 3.38 -39.40 9.35
C GLY A 339 3.26 -39.06 7.84
N ASP A 340 2.14 -39.55 7.24
CA ASP A 340 1.93 -39.37 5.79
C ASP A 340 1.57 -37.96 5.40
N SER A 341 0.98 -37.18 6.30
CA SER A 341 0.70 -35.74 6.08
C SER A 341 1.98 -34.94 5.85
N SER A 342 3.06 -35.17 6.58
CA SER A 342 4.35 -34.51 6.38
C SER A 342 4.96 -34.85 5.03
N LYS A 343 4.81 -36.11 4.56
CA LYS A 343 5.29 -36.51 3.20
C LYS A 343 4.50 -35.81 2.10
N ALA A 344 3.17 -35.80 2.19
CA ALA A 344 2.31 -35.12 1.21
C ALA A 344 2.63 -33.63 1.11
N ARG A 345 2.86 -32.97 2.25
CA ARG A 345 3.26 -31.57 2.32
C ARG A 345 4.64 -31.31 1.71
N THR A 346 5.61 -32.17 2.01
CA THR A 346 6.94 -32.10 1.43
C THR A 346 6.90 -32.28 -0.08
N GLN A 347 6.09 -33.19 -0.60
CA GLN A 347 5.91 -33.37 -2.03
C GLN A 347 5.28 -32.13 -2.69
N ALA A 348 4.24 -31.54 -2.07
CA ALA A 348 3.65 -30.28 -2.56
C ALA A 348 4.68 -29.14 -2.58
N PHE A 349 5.55 -29.06 -1.58
CA PHE A 349 6.64 -28.09 -1.53
C PHE A 349 7.65 -28.27 -2.68
N PHE A 350 8.07 -29.50 -2.97
CA PHE A 350 8.97 -29.79 -4.10
C PHE A 350 8.33 -29.44 -5.44
N THR A 351 7.10 -29.83 -5.66
CA THR A 351 6.35 -29.47 -6.87
C THR A 351 6.25 -27.95 -7.04
N ALA A 352 6.04 -27.21 -5.95
CA ALA A 352 6.00 -25.76 -6.01
C ALA A 352 7.36 -25.13 -6.31
N LEU A 353 8.45 -25.66 -5.76
CA LEU A 353 9.81 -25.22 -6.12
C LEU A 353 10.11 -25.45 -7.61
N GLU A 354 9.82 -26.63 -8.12
CA GLU A 354 10.04 -26.97 -9.53
C GLU A 354 9.18 -26.13 -10.49
N THR A 355 7.97 -25.77 -10.06
CA THR A 355 7.00 -25.06 -10.93
C THR A 355 7.22 -23.54 -10.95
N TYR A 356 7.55 -22.94 -9.81
CA TYR A 356 7.50 -21.49 -9.64
C TYR A 356 8.83 -20.83 -9.28
N ALA A 357 9.79 -21.57 -8.72
CA ALA A 357 11.09 -21.01 -8.36
C ALA A 357 11.98 -20.83 -9.60
N PRO A 358 13.00 -19.95 -9.54
CA PRO A 358 14.06 -19.89 -10.55
C PRO A 358 14.78 -21.24 -10.73
N GLU A 359 15.51 -21.38 -11.85
CA GLU A 359 16.37 -22.55 -12.08
C GLU A 359 17.32 -22.78 -10.91
N LYS A 360 17.66 -24.04 -10.66
CA LYS A 360 18.37 -24.46 -9.44
C LYS A 360 19.70 -23.73 -9.25
N GLU A 361 20.40 -23.44 -10.34
CA GLU A 361 21.69 -22.73 -10.32
C GLU A 361 21.56 -21.29 -9.82
N GLU A 362 20.45 -20.64 -10.14
CA GLU A 362 20.12 -19.28 -9.75
C GLU A 362 19.35 -19.17 -8.43
N LEU A 363 18.82 -20.28 -7.94
CA LEU A 363 17.99 -20.32 -6.74
C LEU A 363 18.76 -19.88 -5.50
N ARG A 364 18.24 -18.86 -4.83
CA ARG A 364 18.69 -18.35 -3.53
C ARG A 364 17.46 -18.18 -2.64
N ALA A 365 17.10 -19.26 -1.94
CA ALA A 365 15.84 -19.31 -1.20
C ALA A 365 16.02 -19.22 0.30
N VAL A 366 15.01 -18.65 0.96
CA VAL A 366 14.79 -18.78 2.41
C VAL A 366 13.45 -19.43 2.68
N VAL A 367 13.44 -20.44 3.53
CA VAL A 367 12.26 -21.22 3.94
C VAL A 367 12.00 -20.97 5.42
N PHE A 368 10.87 -20.36 5.74
CA PHE A 368 10.45 -20.10 7.10
C PHE A 368 9.69 -21.30 7.69
N CYS A 369 10.25 -21.91 8.72
CA CYS A 369 9.75 -23.11 9.40
C CYS A 369 9.15 -22.77 10.76
N VAL A 370 8.35 -23.68 11.32
CA VAL A 370 7.68 -23.53 12.63
C VAL A 370 8.66 -23.63 13.79
N THR A 371 9.52 -24.67 13.75
CA THR A 371 10.49 -24.99 14.81
C THR A 371 11.84 -25.36 14.21
N GLN A 372 12.84 -25.47 15.07
CA GLN A 372 14.18 -25.92 14.65
C GLN A 372 14.16 -27.34 14.10
N GLU A 373 13.35 -28.23 14.71
CA GLU A 373 13.18 -29.60 14.24
C GLU A 373 12.53 -29.65 12.86
N HIS A 374 11.49 -28.82 12.64
CA HIS A 374 10.89 -28.67 11.32
C HIS A 374 11.91 -28.15 10.29
N ALA A 375 12.75 -27.17 10.65
CA ALA A 375 13.81 -26.69 9.77
C ALA A 375 14.84 -27.76 9.41
N ARG A 376 15.27 -28.60 10.39
CA ARG A 376 16.17 -29.74 10.15
C ARG A 376 15.52 -30.79 9.26
N TYR A 377 14.23 -31.11 9.52
CA TYR A 377 13.47 -32.07 8.70
C TYR A 377 13.41 -31.61 7.24
N VAL A 378 13.01 -30.36 6.98
CA VAL A 378 12.92 -29.80 5.61
C VAL A 378 14.30 -29.77 4.95
N THR A 379 15.36 -29.39 5.68
CA THR A 379 16.73 -29.40 5.18
C THR A 379 17.16 -30.81 4.74
N GLY A 380 16.87 -31.83 5.53
CA GLY A 380 17.17 -33.21 5.19
C GLY A 380 16.44 -33.70 3.94
N MET A 381 15.16 -33.33 3.79
CA MET A 381 14.36 -33.68 2.61
C MET A 381 14.87 -32.96 1.35
N LEU A 382 15.25 -31.67 1.44
CA LEU A 382 15.85 -30.93 0.34
C LEU A 382 17.21 -31.54 -0.10
N ALA A 383 18.06 -31.91 0.88
CA ALA A 383 19.34 -32.58 0.59
C ALA A 383 19.15 -33.91 -0.11
N ALA A 384 18.13 -34.70 0.28
CA ALA A 384 17.79 -35.97 -0.39
C ALA A 384 17.35 -35.78 -1.85
N GLN A 385 16.80 -34.60 -2.21
CA GLN A 385 16.45 -34.20 -3.59
C GLN A 385 17.62 -33.51 -4.32
N GLY A 386 18.81 -33.47 -3.70
CA GLY A 386 20.01 -32.90 -4.31
C GLY A 386 20.13 -31.38 -4.24
N TYR A 387 19.32 -30.68 -3.42
CA TYR A 387 19.50 -29.25 -3.16
C TYR A 387 20.59 -29.03 -2.11
N LYS A 388 21.41 -27.97 -2.28
CA LYS A 388 22.39 -27.53 -1.28
C LYS A 388 21.67 -26.72 -0.20
N ALA A 389 21.00 -27.40 0.72
CA ALA A 389 20.22 -26.78 1.78
C ALA A 389 21.00 -26.74 3.11
N MET A 390 20.72 -25.68 3.91
CA MET A 390 21.30 -25.50 5.25
C MET A 390 20.26 -24.99 6.23
N ALA A 391 20.18 -25.64 7.42
CA ALA A 391 19.40 -25.12 8.53
C ALA A 391 20.20 -24.02 9.29
N VAL A 392 19.57 -22.84 9.47
CA VAL A 392 20.13 -21.73 10.25
C VAL A 392 19.17 -21.44 11.40
N THR A 393 19.58 -21.79 12.61
CA THR A 393 18.78 -21.70 13.83
C THR A 393 19.49 -20.90 14.92
N ALA A 394 18.84 -20.70 16.06
CA ALA A 394 19.47 -20.06 17.22
C ALA A 394 20.71 -20.81 17.71
N GLU A 395 20.76 -22.14 17.51
CA GLU A 395 21.89 -23.00 17.88
C GLU A 395 23.07 -22.92 16.91
N THR A 396 22.88 -22.34 15.72
CA THR A 396 23.97 -22.16 14.74
C THR A 396 25.00 -21.17 15.32
N PRO A 397 26.30 -21.54 15.42
CA PRO A 397 27.35 -20.66 15.93
C PRO A 397 27.40 -19.32 15.20
N SER A 398 27.71 -18.23 15.91
CA SER A 398 27.73 -16.88 15.31
C SER A 398 28.72 -16.77 14.15
N ALA A 399 29.88 -17.40 14.25
CA ALA A 399 30.87 -17.44 13.17
C ALA A 399 30.36 -18.11 11.90
N ASP A 400 29.55 -19.15 12.03
CA ASP A 400 28.93 -19.83 10.88
C ASP A 400 27.77 -19.00 10.31
N ARG A 401 27.01 -18.30 11.17
CA ARG A 401 25.95 -17.37 10.71
C ARG A 401 26.51 -16.21 9.88
N GLU A 402 27.67 -15.68 10.24
CA GLU A 402 28.34 -14.63 9.44
C GLU A 402 28.77 -15.13 8.07
N ARG A 403 29.19 -16.40 7.96
CA ARG A 403 29.60 -17.02 6.69
C ARG A 403 28.44 -17.46 5.80
N VAL A 404 27.24 -17.65 6.39
CA VAL A 404 26.04 -18.08 5.63
C VAL A 404 25.74 -17.15 4.45
N LYS A 405 25.89 -15.84 4.66
CA LYS A 405 25.67 -14.84 3.59
C LYS A 405 26.61 -15.09 2.40
N GLU A 406 27.89 -15.21 2.67
CA GLU A 406 28.90 -15.43 1.62
C GLU A 406 28.68 -16.75 0.88
N ARG A 407 28.33 -17.82 1.61
CA ARG A 407 28.03 -19.13 1.02
C ARG A 407 26.80 -19.12 0.14
N LEU A 408 25.74 -18.38 0.54
CA LEU A 408 24.53 -18.20 -0.26
C LEU A 408 24.81 -17.38 -1.52
N GLU A 409 25.58 -16.28 -1.40
CA GLU A 409 25.97 -15.45 -2.54
C GLU A 409 26.82 -16.22 -3.56
N LYS A 410 27.73 -17.10 -3.09
CA LYS A 410 28.56 -17.94 -3.95
C LYS A 410 27.85 -19.18 -4.54
N GLY A 411 26.61 -19.48 -4.11
CA GLY A 411 25.88 -20.67 -4.51
C GLY A 411 26.41 -21.98 -3.92
N GLU A 412 27.22 -21.88 -2.84
CA GLU A 412 27.62 -23.04 -2.03
C GLU A 412 26.44 -23.60 -1.22
N VAL A 413 25.47 -22.72 -0.93
CA VAL A 413 24.16 -23.02 -0.37
C VAL A 413 23.12 -22.38 -1.29
N GLU A 414 22.05 -23.10 -1.61
CA GLU A 414 20.93 -22.65 -2.47
C GLU A 414 19.73 -22.26 -1.61
N ILE A 415 19.48 -23.03 -0.54
CA ILE A 415 18.28 -22.89 0.30
C ILE A 415 18.66 -22.82 1.78
N LEU A 416 18.17 -21.79 2.46
CA LEU A 416 18.29 -21.62 3.92
C LEU A 416 16.96 -21.95 4.58
N CYS A 417 16.93 -22.92 5.49
CA CYS A 417 15.79 -23.25 6.31
C CYS A 417 15.96 -22.60 7.69
N THR A 418 15.01 -21.75 8.12
CA THR A 418 15.13 -20.99 9.39
C THR A 418 13.80 -20.89 10.12
N VAL A 419 13.86 -20.51 11.39
CA VAL A 419 12.66 -20.24 12.20
C VAL A 419 12.50 -18.71 12.29
N ASP A 420 13.27 -18.03 13.14
CA ASP A 420 13.17 -16.59 13.39
C ASP A 420 14.52 -15.86 13.26
N VAL A 421 15.63 -16.60 13.13
CA VAL A 421 16.99 -16.02 13.19
C VAL A 421 17.26 -15.05 12.03
N LEU A 422 16.69 -15.33 10.86
CA LEU A 422 16.84 -14.48 9.67
C LEU A 422 15.67 -13.50 9.48
N SER A 423 14.69 -13.46 10.40
CA SER A 423 13.54 -12.54 10.30
C SER A 423 13.94 -11.09 10.56
N GLU A 424 14.99 -10.84 11.37
CA GLU A 424 15.44 -9.52 11.74
C GLU A 424 16.97 -9.44 11.80
N GLY A 425 17.54 -8.27 11.45
CA GLY A 425 18.97 -7.98 11.58
C GLY A 425 19.89 -8.64 10.53
N ALA A 426 19.43 -9.56 9.71
CA ALA A 426 20.23 -10.20 8.67
C ALA A 426 20.01 -9.55 7.27
N ASP A 427 21.08 -9.27 6.54
CA ASP A 427 21.06 -8.65 5.22
C ASP A 427 21.48 -9.63 4.13
N PHE A 428 20.50 -10.19 3.41
CA PHE A 428 20.67 -11.15 2.32
C PHE A 428 19.99 -10.67 1.02
N PRO A 429 20.51 -9.66 0.33
CA PRO A 429 19.85 -9.11 -0.85
C PRO A 429 19.75 -10.11 -2.01
N CYS A 430 20.65 -11.12 -2.06
CA CYS A 430 20.68 -12.17 -3.09
C CYS A 430 19.46 -13.11 -3.05
N ILE A 431 18.66 -13.13 -1.96
CA ILE A 431 17.48 -13.98 -1.87
C ILE A 431 16.48 -13.59 -2.97
N ASN A 432 16.16 -14.53 -3.85
CA ASN A 432 15.19 -14.39 -4.93
C ASN A 432 13.92 -15.22 -4.72
N THR A 433 13.90 -16.09 -3.70
CA THR A 433 12.74 -16.91 -3.37
C THR A 433 12.51 -16.94 -1.87
N VAL A 434 11.27 -16.69 -1.44
CA VAL A 434 10.81 -16.78 -0.05
C VAL A 434 9.71 -17.83 0.05
N VAL A 435 9.83 -18.75 0.99
CA VAL A 435 8.84 -19.82 1.21
C VAL A 435 8.31 -19.76 2.62
N PHE A 436 7.00 -19.65 2.76
CA PHE A 436 6.29 -19.72 4.03
C PHE A 436 5.77 -21.14 4.26
N LEU A 437 6.53 -21.95 5.02
CA LEU A 437 6.10 -23.28 5.51
C LEU A 437 5.57 -23.23 6.94
N ARG A 438 5.24 -22.04 7.42
CA ARG A 438 4.61 -21.83 8.72
C ARG A 438 3.43 -20.88 8.60
N PRO A 439 2.34 -21.06 9.35
CA PRO A 439 1.33 -20.04 9.48
C PRO A 439 1.96 -18.84 10.21
N THR A 440 2.01 -17.66 9.55
CA THR A 440 2.55 -16.45 10.17
C THR A 440 1.38 -15.57 10.64
N GLU A 441 1.16 -15.51 11.96
CA GLU A 441 -0.01 -14.83 12.54
C GLU A 441 0.17 -13.29 12.59
N SER A 442 1.41 -12.80 12.63
CA SER A 442 1.73 -11.38 12.73
C SER A 442 1.99 -10.76 11.36
N LEU A 443 1.27 -9.69 11.04
CA LEU A 443 1.52 -8.86 9.85
C LEU A 443 2.95 -8.31 9.83
N THR A 444 3.43 -7.85 10.98
CA THR A 444 4.81 -7.31 11.12
C THR A 444 5.85 -8.36 10.75
N VAL A 445 5.72 -9.58 11.31
CA VAL A 445 6.62 -10.70 11.00
C VAL A 445 6.54 -11.07 9.52
N PHE A 446 5.33 -11.13 8.96
CA PHE A 446 5.12 -11.38 7.54
C PHE A 446 5.85 -10.36 6.66
N LEU A 447 5.66 -9.05 6.91
CA LEU A 447 6.31 -7.99 6.13
C LEU A 447 7.83 -7.94 6.32
N GLN A 448 8.32 -8.27 7.50
CA GLN A 448 9.76 -8.41 7.75
C GLN A 448 10.37 -9.58 6.98
N GLN A 449 9.71 -10.73 6.98
CA GLN A 449 10.14 -11.93 6.24
C GLN A 449 10.08 -11.71 4.72
N LEU A 450 8.98 -11.15 4.22
CA LEU A 450 8.82 -10.79 2.81
C LEU A 450 9.88 -9.77 2.37
N GLY A 451 10.10 -8.75 3.19
CA GLY A 451 11.06 -7.68 2.92
C GLY A 451 12.52 -8.13 2.78
N ARG A 452 12.88 -9.33 3.28
CA ARG A 452 14.22 -9.91 3.06
C ARG A 452 14.50 -10.19 1.60
N GLY A 453 13.48 -10.67 0.89
CA GLY A 453 13.59 -10.98 -0.52
C GLY A 453 13.31 -9.82 -1.46
N LEU A 454 12.80 -8.68 -0.98
CA LEU A 454 12.43 -7.56 -1.86
C LEU A 454 13.58 -6.60 -2.16
N ARG A 455 14.73 -6.75 -1.52
CA ARG A 455 15.90 -5.90 -1.77
C ARG A 455 16.45 -6.11 -3.16
N LYS A 456 16.90 -5.03 -3.78
CA LYS A 456 17.58 -5.09 -5.08
C LYS A 456 18.91 -5.83 -4.98
N TYR A 457 19.16 -6.68 -5.97
CA TYR A 457 20.41 -7.38 -6.16
C TYR A 457 20.71 -7.53 -7.66
N PRO A 458 21.97 -7.55 -8.11
CA PRO A 458 22.30 -7.78 -9.52
C PRO A 458 21.63 -9.06 -10.04
N GLN A 459 21.06 -8.99 -11.24
CA GLN A 459 20.38 -10.13 -11.91
C GLN A 459 19.10 -10.61 -11.21
N LYS A 460 18.55 -9.83 -10.29
CA LYS A 460 17.27 -10.12 -9.61
C LYS A 460 16.20 -9.16 -10.06
N ASP A 461 15.29 -9.64 -10.92
CA ASP A 461 14.21 -8.84 -11.49
C ASP A 461 12.96 -8.81 -10.60
N ALA A 462 12.68 -9.91 -9.92
CA ALA A 462 11.53 -10.05 -9.01
C ALA A 462 11.84 -11.01 -7.85
N LEU A 463 10.98 -10.99 -6.85
CA LEU A 463 10.95 -11.97 -5.76
C LEU A 463 9.86 -12.99 -6.01
N THR A 464 10.18 -14.28 -6.01
CA THR A 464 9.20 -15.37 -5.96
C THR A 464 8.79 -15.64 -4.51
N VAL A 465 7.51 -15.67 -4.23
CA VAL A 465 6.97 -15.99 -2.91
C VAL A 465 6.05 -17.20 -3.01
N LEU A 466 6.35 -18.24 -2.23
CA LEU A 466 5.54 -19.46 -2.12
C LEU A 466 4.91 -19.50 -0.72
N ASP A 467 3.60 -19.32 -0.62
CA ASP A 467 2.86 -19.29 0.65
C ASP A 467 1.88 -20.46 0.73
N PHE A 468 2.15 -21.40 1.63
CA PHE A 468 1.33 -22.60 1.84
C PHE A 468 0.20 -22.31 2.82
N VAL A 469 -1.02 -22.27 2.30
CA VAL A 469 -2.23 -21.92 3.03
C VAL A 469 -3.03 -23.15 3.36
N ALA A 470 -3.16 -23.46 4.65
CA ALA A 470 -3.99 -24.53 5.18
C ALA A 470 -5.35 -24.03 5.66
N ALA A 471 -6.36 -24.88 5.62
CA ALA A 471 -7.60 -24.67 6.37
C ALA A 471 -7.27 -24.61 7.87
N GLY A 472 -7.45 -23.45 8.48
CA GLY A 472 -6.94 -23.14 9.81
C GLY A 472 -8.00 -22.68 10.80
N ASN A 473 -7.55 -22.25 11.97
CA ASN A 473 -8.40 -21.72 13.03
C ASN A 473 -9.07 -20.41 12.59
N ARG A 474 -10.33 -20.18 12.96
CA ARG A 474 -11.14 -18.99 12.66
C ARG A 474 -10.56 -17.67 13.21
N ARG A 475 -9.57 -17.73 14.11
CA ARG A 475 -8.90 -16.57 14.70
C ARG A 475 -7.69 -16.09 13.88
N PHE A 476 -7.23 -16.87 12.91
CA PHE A 476 -6.18 -16.48 11.98
C PHE A 476 -6.78 -15.66 10.83
N SER A 477 -6.28 -14.48 10.56
CA SER A 477 -6.79 -13.59 9.50
C SER A 477 -5.78 -13.41 8.37
N PHE A 478 -6.20 -13.74 7.16
CA PHE A 478 -5.42 -13.46 5.94
C PHE A 478 -5.63 -12.02 5.42
N GLU A 479 -6.68 -11.33 5.87
CA GLU A 479 -7.06 -10.03 5.30
C GLU A 479 -5.95 -8.99 5.42
N SER A 480 -5.36 -8.83 6.61
CA SER A 480 -4.31 -7.85 6.86
C SER A 480 -3.07 -8.05 5.99
N ARG A 481 -2.70 -9.32 5.68
CA ARG A 481 -1.59 -9.64 4.80
C ARG A 481 -1.82 -9.13 3.38
N TYR A 482 -2.96 -9.49 2.78
CA TYR A 482 -3.26 -9.08 1.40
C TYR A 482 -3.52 -7.59 1.30
N ARG A 483 -4.13 -6.98 2.31
CA ARG A 483 -4.31 -5.53 2.40
C ARG A 483 -2.97 -4.78 2.35
N ALA A 484 -1.95 -5.28 3.05
CA ALA A 484 -0.62 -4.67 3.07
C ALA A 484 0.14 -4.74 1.71
N LEU A 485 -0.29 -5.58 0.78
CA LEU A 485 0.27 -5.69 -0.57
C LEU A 485 -0.39 -4.72 -1.56
N LEU A 486 -1.56 -4.13 -1.23
CA LEU A 486 -2.34 -3.29 -2.11
C LEU A 486 -1.93 -1.81 -2.01
N ARG A 487 -2.00 -1.09 -3.13
CA ARG A 487 -1.73 0.35 -3.21
C ARG A 487 -2.75 1.21 -2.44
N THR A 488 -3.99 0.77 -2.40
CA THR A 488 -5.08 1.51 -1.78
C THR A 488 -5.73 0.70 -0.67
N ALA A 489 -5.92 1.32 0.50
CA ALA A 489 -6.62 0.71 1.63
C ALA A 489 -8.14 0.60 1.41
N ASP A 490 -8.69 1.33 0.44
CA ASP A 490 -10.14 1.50 0.24
C ASP A 490 -10.80 0.41 -0.60
N THR A 491 -10.01 -0.43 -1.30
CA THR A 491 -10.54 -1.58 -2.02
C THR A 491 -10.63 -2.80 -1.12
N GLY A 492 -11.83 -3.30 -0.87
CA GLY A 492 -12.04 -4.49 -0.04
C GLY A 492 -11.22 -5.69 -0.52
N VAL A 493 -10.45 -6.32 0.38
CA VAL A 493 -9.54 -7.43 0.06
C VAL A 493 -10.28 -8.61 -0.60
N VAL A 494 -11.50 -8.91 -0.18
CA VAL A 494 -12.34 -9.95 -0.82
C VAL A 494 -12.55 -9.65 -2.31
N ARG A 495 -12.85 -8.39 -2.63
CA ARG A 495 -13.03 -7.94 -4.03
C ARG A 495 -11.73 -8.10 -4.82
N GLN A 496 -10.60 -7.70 -4.24
CA GLN A 496 -9.29 -7.86 -4.85
C GLN A 496 -8.94 -9.34 -5.13
N ILE A 497 -9.21 -10.25 -4.18
CA ILE A 497 -9.03 -11.68 -4.37
C ILE A 497 -9.93 -12.23 -5.48
N MET A 498 -11.19 -11.77 -5.54
CA MET A 498 -12.13 -12.20 -6.58
C MET A 498 -11.72 -11.71 -7.98
N ASN A 499 -11.23 -10.48 -8.05
CA ASN A 499 -10.87 -9.80 -9.29
C ASN A 499 -9.40 -10.01 -9.75
N GLY A 500 -8.61 -10.83 -9.07
CA GLY A 500 -7.23 -11.11 -9.47
C GLY A 500 -6.22 -10.02 -9.07
N PHE A 501 -6.53 -9.19 -8.06
CA PHE A 501 -5.62 -8.18 -7.49
C PHE A 501 -5.23 -7.05 -8.45
N ASP A 502 -6.22 -6.32 -8.92
CA ASP A 502 -6.07 -5.16 -9.81
C ASP A 502 -5.37 -3.94 -9.18
N ALA A 503 -5.27 -3.87 -7.83
CA ALA A 503 -4.65 -2.78 -7.09
C ALA A 503 -3.23 -3.08 -6.58
N LEU A 504 -2.50 -4.01 -7.18
CA LEU A 504 -1.08 -4.27 -6.85
C LEU A 504 -0.14 -3.21 -7.46
N PRO A 505 1.06 -3.02 -6.89
CA PRO A 505 2.11 -2.25 -7.52
C PRO A 505 2.53 -2.83 -8.89
N ALA A 506 2.98 -1.96 -9.79
CA ALA A 506 3.40 -2.38 -11.13
C ALA A 506 4.48 -3.47 -11.09
N GLY A 507 4.30 -4.50 -11.90
CA GLY A 507 5.20 -5.67 -11.97
C GLY A 507 5.01 -6.69 -10.86
N CYS A 508 4.06 -6.48 -9.92
CA CYS A 508 3.69 -7.48 -8.92
C CYS A 508 2.53 -8.34 -9.41
N SER A 509 2.52 -9.60 -8.99
CA SER A 509 1.41 -10.53 -9.23
C SER A 509 1.08 -11.33 -7.97
N VAL A 510 -0.20 -11.67 -7.80
CA VAL A 510 -0.68 -12.64 -6.80
C VAL A 510 -1.50 -13.69 -7.52
N THR A 511 -1.03 -14.91 -7.53
CA THR A 511 -1.73 -16.06 -8.12
C THR A 511 -2.15 -17.00 -7.01
N MET A 512 -3.42 -17.38 -6.96
CA MET A 512 -3.97 -18.29 -5.95
C MET A 512 -4.44 -19.58 -6.59
N GLU A 513 -4.01 -20.71 -6.07
CA GLU A 513 -4.66 -22.00 -6.38
C GLU A 513 -6.13 -21.96 -5.96
N ARG A 514 -6.99 -22.63 -6.69
CA ARG A 514 -8.44 -22.60 -6.46
C ARG A 514 -8.82 -22.92 -5.01
N VAL A 515 -8.28 -24.01 -4.47
CA VAL A 515 -8.60 -24.46 -3.09
C VAL A 515 -8.03 -23.48 -2.05
N ALA A 516 -6.82 -22.96 -2.26
CA ALA A 516 -6.24 -21.95 -1.41
C ALA A 516 -7.05 -20.64 -1.44
N LYS A 517 -7.53 -20.22 -2.62
CA LYS A 517 -8.42 -19.07 -2.78
C LYS A 517 -9.73 -19.23 -1.99
N GLU A 518 -10.36 -20.38 -2.12
CA GLU A 518 -11.58 -20.74 -1.37
C GLU A 518 -11.32 -20.72 0.14
N THR A 519 -10.20 -21.30 0.58
CA THR A 519 -9.77 -21.33 2.00
C THR A 519 -9.56 -19.91 2.54
N VAL A 520 -8.87 -19.05 1.81
CA VAL A 520 -8.62 -17.66 2.22
C VAL A 520 -9.93 -16.87 2.30
N LEU A 521 -10.78 -16.97 1.28
CA LEU A 521 -12.08 -16.29 1.26
C LEU A 521 -12.99 -16.75 2.39
N GLU A 522 -13.02 -18.05 2.65
CA GLU A 522 -13.79 -18.62 3.77
C GLU A 522 -13.25 -18.12 5.12
N ASN A 523 -11.93 -18.09 5.31
CA ASN A 523 -11.29 -17.55 6.51
C ASN A 523 -11.64 -16.07 6.72
N ILE A 524 -11.48 -15.24 5.69
CA ILE A 524 -11.82 -13.81 5.78
C ILE A 524 -13.31 -13.64 6.13
N ARG A 525 -14.19 -14.41 5.50
CA ARG A 525 -15.61 -14.41 5.87
C ARG A 525 -15.83 -14.83 7.32
N GLN A 526 -15.17 -15.89 7.79
CA GLN A 526 -15.37 -16.43 9.14
C GLN A 526 -14.77 -15.56 10.24
N CYS A 527 -13.62 -14.91 10.02
CA CYS A 527 -13.03 -14.00 10.99
C CYS A 527 -13.97 -12.84 11.35
N PHE A 528 -14.81 -12.45 10.40
CA PHE A 528 -15.66 -11.27 10.50
C PHE A 528 -17.15 -11.54 10.25
N THR A 529 -17.55 -12.74 9.93
CA THR A 529 -18.97 -13.08 9.76
C THR A 529 -19.63 -13.32 11.10
N GLY A 530 -20.61 -12.51 11.31
CA GLY A 530 -21.58 -12.67 12.40
C GLY A 530 -21.41 -11.60 13.48
N LYS A 531 -22.55 -11.38 14.11
CA LYS A 531 -22.73 -10.45 15.23
C LYS A 531 -21.68 -10.63 16.33
N LYS A 532 -21.26 -11.87 16.59
CA LYS A 532 -20.25 -12.21 17.59
C LYS A 532 -18.83 -11.73 17.22
N GLY A 533 -18.45 -11.75 15.95
CA GLY A 533 -17.11 -11.34 15.53
C GLY A 533 -16.86 -9.84 15.74
N LEU A 534 -17.79 -9.00 15.26
CA LEU A 534 -17.72 -7.56 15.50
C LEU A 534 -17.86 -7.21 16.99
N LEU A 535 -18.72 -7.93 17.73
CA LEU A 535 -18.89 -7.73 19.17
C LEU A 535 -17.60 -8.02 19.94
N ASN A 536 -16.96 -9.15 19.67
CA ASN A 536 -15.69 -9.54 20.31
C ASN A 536 -14.58 -8.53 19.99
N LEU A 537 -14.55 -8.01 18.76
CA LEU A 537 -13.58 -7.01 18.34
C LEU A 537 -13.78 -5.69 19.11
N ALA A 538 -15.02 -5.25 19.25
CA ALA A 538 -15.35 -4.05 20.04
C ALA A 538 -15.03 -4.25 21.53
N GLN A 539 -15.34 -5.41 22.10
CA GLN A 539 -15.00 -5.77 23.49
C GLN A 539 -13.48 -5.81 23.72
N SER A 540 -12.71 -6.34 22.77
CA SER A 540 -11.26 -6.34 22.85
C SER A 540 -10.69 -4.92 22.84
N PHE A 541 -11.22 -4.05 21.97
CA PHE A 541 -10.85 -2.64 21.91
C PHE A 541 -11.15 -1.89 23.21
N MET A 542 -12.29 -2.18 23.84
CA MET A 542 -12.70 -1.62 25.14
C MET A 542 -11.82 -2.13 26.30
N ALA A 543 -11.44 -3.40 26.28
CA ALA A 543 -10.60 -4.02 27.32
C ALA A 543 -9.22 -3.34 27.43
N GLU A 544 -8.79 -2.63 26.37
CA GLU A 544 -7.58 -1.80 26.37
C GLU A 544 -7.78 -0.40 26.96
N GLY A 545 -8.94 -0.12 27.56
CA GLY A 545 -9.26 1.18 28.18
C GLY A 545 -9.57 2.28 27.16
N ARG A 546 -9.87 1.95 25.90
CA ARG A 546 -10.12 2.92 24.84
C ARG A 546 -11.59 3.42 24.85
N SER A 547 -11.77 4.69 24.53
CA SER A 547 -13.08 5.33 24.39
C SER A 547 -13.75 4.96 23.05
N ALA A 548 -15.06 5.28 22.89
CA ALA A 548 -15.82 5.07 21.68
C ALA A 548 -15.40 6.01 20.55
N ASP A 549 -14.24 5.78 19.98
CA ASP A 549 -13.66 6.51 18.86
C ASP A 549 -13.64 5.62 17.61
N LEU A 550 -14.43 6.00 16.59
CA LEU A 550 -14.58 5.25 15.34
C LEU A 550 -13.23 5.15 14.59
N ALA A 551 -12.48 6.25 14.50
CA ALA A 551 -11.22 6.26 13.77
C ALA A 551 -10.15 5.37 14.45
N ALA A 552 -10.08 5.43 15.79
CA ALA A 552 -9.21 4.56 16.56
C ALA A 552 -9.64 3.09 16.48
N PHE A 553 -10.94 2.82 16.49
CA PHE A 553 -11.48 1.47 16.32
C PHE A 553 -11.17 0.88 14.94
N LEU A 554 -11.34 1.66 13.87
CA LEU A 554 -11.02 1.22 12.51
C LEU A 554 -9.53 0.86 12.36
N ARG A 555 -8.65 1.66 12.93
CA ARG A 555 -7.20 1.36 12.96
C ARG A 555 -6.91 0.09 13.76
N PHE A 556 -7.52 -0.08 14.93
CA PHE A 556 -7.37 -1.28 15.75
C PHE A 556 -7.90 -2.53 15.03
N ALA A 557 -9.05 -2.41 14.38
CA ALA A 557 -9.71 -3.48 13.66
C ALA A 557 -9.06 -3.79 12.30
N GLU A 558 -8.14 -2.94 11.83
CA GLU A 558 -7.56 -2.97 10.48
C GLU A 558 -8.65 -2.99 9.39
N LEU A 559 -9.74 -2.24 9.63
CA LEU A 559 -10.87 -2.14 8.72
C LEU A 559 -10.89 -0.78 8.03
N SER A 560 -11.21 -0.78 6.73
CA SER A 560 -11.61 0.45 6.09
C SER A 560 -13.01 0.87 6.57
N LEU A 561 -13.33 2.15 6.42
CA LEU A 561 -14.64 2.68 6.80
C LEU A 561 -15.79 1.97 6.05
N SER A 562 -15.62 1.72 4.75
CA SER A 562 -16.58 0.99 3.91
C SER A 562 -16.74 -0.47 4.34
N ASP A 563 -15.64 -1.17 4.62
CA ASP A 563 -15.69 -2.56 5.08
C ASP A 563 -16.38 -2.69 6.42
N PHE A 564 -16.12 -1.77 7.35
CA PHE A 564 -16.80 -1.76 8.64
C PHE A 564 -18.31 -1.58 8.48
N TYR A 565 -18.77 -0.55 7.77
CA TYR A 565 -20.19 -0.29 7.62
C TYR A 565 -20.89 -1.33 6.74
N ASP A 566 -20.22 -1.93 5.78
CA ASP A 566 -20.78 -3.08 5.07
C ASP A 566 -21.07 -4.23 6.05
N ARG A 567 -20.13 -4.58 6.89
CA ARG A 567 -20.32 -5.65 7.89
C ARG A 567 -21.37 -5.29 8.96
N ALA A 568 -21.31 -4.09 9.49
CA ALA A 568 -22.23 -3.62 10.53
C ALA A 568 -23.66 -3.42 10.02
N CYS A 569 -23.86 -3.20 8.71
CA CYS A 569 -25.10 -2.79 8.08
C CYS A 569 -26.35 -3.55 8.58
N ASP A 570 -26.32 -4.89 8.51
CA ASP A 570 -27.46 -5.74 8.86
C ASP A 570 -27.43 -6.19 10.33
N MET A 571 -26.32 -5.99 11.05
CA MET A 571 -26.14 -6.54 12.39
C MET A 571 -26.34 -5.50 13.50
N PHE A 572 -25.71 -4.35 13.35
CA PHE A 572 -25.71 -3.25 14.33
C PHE A 572 -26.14 -1.93 13.70
N ALA A 573 -26.05 -1.83 12.37
CA ALA A 573 -26.29 -0.64 11.56
C ALA A 573 -25.27 0.49 11.78
N SER A 574 -24.70 0.67 12.98
CA SER A 574 -23.80 1.77 13.32
C SER A 574 -22.69 1.34 14.28
N PHE A 575 -21.62 2.13 14.35
CA PHE A 575 -20.53 1.93 15.32
C PHE A 575 -21.03 2.15 16.75
N ARG A 576 -21.84 3.16 16.99
CA ARG A 576 -22.34 3.46 18.34
C ARG A 576 -23.26 2.36 18.87
N LEU A 577 -24.10 1.77 18.01
CA LEU A 577 -24.95 0.63 18.41
C LEU A 577 -24.13 -0.64 18.64
N LEU A 578 -23.06 -0.87 17.87
CA LEU A 578 -22.07 -1.92 18.15
C LEU A 578 -21.40 -1.68 19.51
N TRP A 579 -21.00 -0.45 19.81
CA TRP A 579 -20.37 -0.07 21.06
C TRP A 579 -21.28 -0.33 22.26
N ASP A 580 -22.53 0.13 22.18
CA ASP A 580 -23.52 -0.09 23.25
C ASP A 580 -23.75 -1.59 23.51
N ALA A 581 -23.84 -2.39 22.43
CA ALA A 581 -23.96 -3.83 22.55
C ALA A 581 -22.71 -4.48 23.17
N ALA A 582 -21.52 -3.97 22.87
CA ALA A 582 -20.27 -4.46 23.46
C ALA A 582 -20.14 -4.13 24.95
N CYS A 583 -20.71 -2.99 25.39
CA CYS A 583 -20.86 -2.63 26.82
C CYS A 583 -21.91 -3.47 27.56
N GLY A 584 -22.67 -4.32 26.89
CA GLY A 584 -23.83 -4.99 27.47
C GLY A 584 -25.00 -4.06 27.78
N SER A 585 -25.00 -2.85 27.22
CA SER A 585 -26.00 -1.83 27.47
C SER A 585 -27.19 -1.98 26.52
N ASN A 586 -28.39 -2.11 27.07
CA ASN A 586 -29.62 -2.18 26.27
C ASN A 586 -30.20 -0.75 26.09
N ILE A 587 -29.39 0.20 25.64
CA ILE A 587 -29.80 1.59 25.43
C ILE A 587 -30.62 1.66 24.15
N ASN A 588 -31.89 1.99 24.28
CA ASN A 588 -32.75 2.28 23.15
C ASN A 588 -32.47 3.72 22.65
N ARG A 589 -31.64 3.87 21.63
CA ARG A 589 -31.31 5.17 21.05
C ARG A 589 -32.41 5.64 20.10
N PRO A 590 -32.92 6.87 20.22
CA PRO A 590 -33.91 7.39 19.30
C PRO A 590 -33.33 7.48 17.87
N LEU A 591 -34.13 7.04 16.89
CA LEU A 591 -33.83 7.18 15.48
C LEU A 591 -34.60 8.35 14.88
N PRO A 592 -34.10 9.01 13.84
CA PRO A 592 -34.84 10.04 13.11
C PRO A 592 -36.12 9.48 12.53
N GLU A 593 -37.14 10.35 12.41
CA GLU A 593 -38.43 9.96 11.84
C GLU A 593 -38.28 9.34 10.43
N GLY A 594 -38.94 8.20 10.20
CA GLY A 594 -38.92 7.46 8.95
C GLY A 594 -37.68 6.58 8.74
N ILE A 595 -36.73 6.53 9.69
CA ILE A 595 -35.54 5.69 9.66
C ILE A 595 -35.73 4.46 10.56
N THR A 596 -35.57 3.28 9.98
CA THR A 596 -35.43 2.02 10.72
C THR A 596 -33.96 1.65 10.82
N GLN A 597 -33.61 0.74 11.75
CA GLN A 597 -32.22 0.28 11.89
C GLN A 597 -31.66 -0.30 10.58
N ALA A 598 -32.47 -1.02 9.80
CA ALA A 598 -32.04 -1.56 8.50
C ALA A 598 -31.81 -0.46 7.45
N LYS A 599 -32.64 0.58 7.44
CA LYS A 599 -32.40 1.76 6.57
C LYS A 599 -31.15 2.52 7.01
N LEU A 600 -30.92 2.67 8.32
CA LEU A 600 -29.73 3.33 8.88
C LEU A 600 -28.44 2.65 8.45
N GLY A 601 -28.34 1.33 8.55
CA GLY A 601 -27.15 0.60 8.13
C GLY A 601 -26.79 0.84 6.66
N LYS A 602 -27.79 0.80 5.76
CA LYS A 602 -27.59 1.12 4.35
C LYS A 602 -27.23 2.58 4.10
N ALA A 603 -27.80 3.50 4.90
CA ALA A 603 -27.50 4.93 4.81
C ALA A 603 -26.04 5.22 5.19
N LEU A 604 -25.57 4.70 6.33
CA LEU A 604 -24.19 4.88 6.76
C LEU A 604 -23.19 4.21 5.81
N LEU A 605 -23.53 3.07 5.23
CA LEU A 605 -22.73 2.43 4.19
C LEU A 605 -22.63 3.27 2.91
N ARG A 606 -23.73 3.92 2.49
CA ARG A 606 -23.67 4.86 1.35
C ARG A 606 -22.80 6.07 1.64
N LEU A 607 -22.86 6.62 2.85
CA LEU A 607 -21.96 7.70 3.26
C LEU A 607 -20.51 7.27 3.28
N ALA A 608 -20.21 6.08 3.81
CA ALA A 608 -18.87 5.52 3.90
C ALA A 608 -18.23 5.23 2.52
N THR A 609 -19.05 4.99 1.48
CA THR A 609 -18.62 4.71 0.11
C THR A 609 -18.69 5.93 -0.82
N THR A 610 -19.15 7.08 -0.35
CA THR A 610 -19.12 8.36 -1.08
C THR A 610 -17.76 9.04 -0.86
N GLU A 611 -17.11 9.49 -1.95
CA GLU A 611 -15.80 10.17 -1.89
C GLU A 611 -15.88 11.56 -2.48
N ASP A 612 -16.06 12.54 -1.59
CA ASP A 612 -15.96 13.96 -1.88
C ASP A 612 -15.68 14.71 -0.57
N PRO A 613 -14.39 15.03 -0.29
CA PRO A 613 -14.00 15.73 0.94
C PRO A 613 -14.68 17.10 1.11
N ALA A 614 -14.89 17.83 0.02
CA ALA A 614 -15.51 19.15 0.07
C ALA A 614 -16.99 19.02 0.48
N TRP A 615 -17.73 18.09 -0.14
CA TRP A 615 -19.09 17.77 0.24
C TRP A 615 -19.18 17.32 1.70
N GLY A 616 -18.29 16.44 2.14
CA GLY A 616 -18.24 15.97 3.53
C GLY A 616 -18.07 17.12 4.52
N LYS A 617 -17.14 18.04 4.25
CA LYS A 617 -16.92 19.25 5.08
C LYS A 617 -18.15 20.17 5.09
N THR A 618 -18.81 20.39 3.95
CA THR A 618 -20.04 21.18 3.86
C THR A 618 -21.14 20.57 4.73
N ILE A 619 -21.36 19.25 4.65
CA ILE A 619 -22.37 18.57 5.46
C ILE A 619 -22.03 18.64 6.95
N VAL A 620 -20.77 18.44 7.33
CA VAL A 620 -20.32 18.60 8.74
C VAL A 620 -20.61 20.01 9.25
N GLY A 621 -20.38 21.04 8.45
CA GLY A 621 -20.71 22.42 8.76
C GLY A 621 -22.22 22.63 8.97
N LEU A 622 -23.05 22.18 8.02
CA LEU A 622 -24.51 22.29 8.11
C LEU A 622 -25.11 21.51 9.31
N LEU A 623 -24.49 20.41 9.72
CA LEU A 623 -24.89 19.67 10.92
C LEU A 623 -24.47 20.35 12.21
N ALA A 624 -23.47 21.22 12.19
CA ALA A 624 -22.99 21.98 13.34
C ALA A 624 -23.76 23.30 13.52
N ASP A 625 -24.29 23.88 12.44
CA ASP A 625 -25.05 25.14 12.47
C ASP A 625 -26.51 24.90 12.91
N ASP A 626 -26.96 25.55 13.96
CA ASP A 626 -28.33 25.45 14.51
C ASP A 626 -29.39 25.99 13.54
N SER A 627 -29.06 26.96 12.68
CA SER A 627 -29.98 27.49 11.67
C SER A 627 -30.33 26.45 10.62
N GLY A 628 -29.33 25.65 10.17
CA GLY A 628 -29.45 24.58 9.18
C GLY A 628 -30.04 25.00 7.84
N VAL A 629 -29.97 26.29 7.55
CA VAL A 629 -30.43 26.86 6.28
C VAL A 629 -29.24 26.95 5.38
N PRO A 630 -29.26 26.27 4.20
CA PRO A 630 -28.17 26.41 3.21
C PRO A 630 -28.00 27.88 2.81
N ALA A 631 -26.76 28.34 2.74
CA ALA A 631 -26.43 29.71 2.38
C ALA A 631 -26.63 29.98 0.88
N ASP A 632 -26.44 28.94 0.06
CA ASP A 632 -26.52 29.04 -1.39
C ASP A 632 -27.07 27.75 -2.04
N GLU A 633 -27.20 27.72 -3.36
CA GLU A 633 -27.68 26.57 -4.11
C GLU A 633 -26.68 25.41 -4.12
N PHE A 634 -25.39 25.67 -3.93
CA PHE A 634 -24.37 24.64 -3.78
C PHE A 634 -24.59 23.84 -2.48
N GLU A 635 -24.74 24.52 -1.35
CA GLU A 635 -25.05 23.89 -0.05
C GLU A 635 -26.41 23.20 -0.08
N ASN A 636 -27.41 23.80 -0.74
CA ASN A 636 -28.72 23.21 -0.91
C ASN A 636 -28.66 21.89 -1.71
N SER A 637 -27.89 21.89 -2.80
CA SER A 637 -27.64 20.69 -3.62
C SER A 637 -26.91 19.60 -2.80
N ALA A 638 -25.93 19.98 -1.99
CA ALA A 638 -25.20 19.08 -1.11
C ALA A 638 -26.10 18.47 -0.05
N LEU A 639 -26.97 19.27 0.56
CA LEU A 639 -27.92 18.84 1.58
C LEU A 639 -29.01 17.92 1.00
N ARG A 640 -29.52 18.20 -0.19
CA ARG A 640 -30.47 17.32 -0.91
C ARG A 640 -29.87 15.94 -1.10
N ALA A 641 -28.61 15.86 -1.56
CA ALA A 641 -27.92 14.60 -1.73
C ALA A 641 -27.74 13.85 -0.40
N PHE A 642 -27.34 14.54 0.66
CA PHE A 642 -27.19 13.97 2.00
C PHE A 642 -28.51 13.38 2.51
N VAL A 643 -29.61 14.17 2.50
CA VAL A 643 -30.93 13.71 2.93
C VAL A 643 -31.38 12.49 2.10
N ARG A 644 -31.12 12.52 0.78
CA ARG A 644 -31.45 11.38 -0.11
C ARG A 644 -30.68 10.11 0.25
N LEU A 645 -29.41 10.23 0.61
CA LEU A 645 -28.59 9.07 1.01
C LEU A 645 -29.09 8.45 2.33
N ILE A 646 -29.61 9.28 3.27
CA ILE A 646 -30.10 8.83 4.57
C ILE A 646 -31.52 8.22 4.44
N TRP A 647 -32.48 8.92 3.86
CA TRP A 647 -33.89 8.50 3.87
C TRP A 647 -34.29 7.65 2.66
N ASP A 648 -33.55 7.72 1.56
CA ASP A 648 -33.83 7.01 0.30
C ASP A 648 -35.23 7.32 -0.29
N GLU A 649 -35.64 8.57 -0.16
CA GLU A 649 -36.96 9.06 -0.62
C GLU A 649 -36.79 10.11 -1.70
N ALA A 650 -37.74 10.26 -2.64
CA ALA A 650 -37.77 11.38 -3.57
C ALA A 650 -37.99 12.68 -2.80
N LEU A 651 -37.34 13.74 -3.23
CA LEU A 651 -37.50 15.04 -2.62
C LEU A 651 -38.73 15.74 -3.22
N PRO A 652 -39.64 16.32 -2.39
CA PRO A 652 -40.78 17.09 -2.89
C PRO A 652 -40.34 18.39 -3.55
N CYS A 653 -41.18 18.96 -4.41
CA CYS A 653 -40.87 20.22 -5.12
C CYS A 653 -40.66 21.40 -4.17
N ASP A 654 -41.32 21.44 -2.99
CA ASP A 654 -41.11 22.43 -1.93
C ASP A 654 -39.98 22.00 -0.96
N GLY A 655 -38.81 21.72 -1.50
CA GLY A 655 -37.75 20.96 -0.84
C GLY A 655 -37.20 21.58 0.46
N ASN A 656 -37.17 22.91 0.64
CA ASN A 656 -36.47 23.54 1.77
C ASN A 656 -37.15 23.24 3.13
N ALA A 657 -38.46 23.25 3.19
CA ALA A 657 -39.17 22.91 4.45
C ALA A 657 -38.96 21.41 4.79
N TYR A 658 -38.98 20.53 3.80
CA TYR A 658 -38.69 19.11 3.96
C TYR A 658 -37.24 18.87 4.45
N LEU A 659 -36.25 19.52 3.84
CA LEU A 659 -34.84 19.42 4.23
C LEU A 659 -34.63 19.89 5.68
N ALA A 660 -35.22 21.04 6.03
CA ALA A 660 -35.16 21.58 7.42
C ALA A 660 -35.77 20.60 8.43
N ALA A 661 -36.95 20.01 8.11
CA ALA A 661 -37.60 19.02 8.98
C ALA A 661 -36.71 17.75 9.15
N ARG A 662 -36.06 17.27 8.09
CA ARG A 662 -35.16 16.11 8.14
C ARG A 662 -33.89 16.41 8.96
N LEU A 663 -33.28 17.58 8.80
CA LEU A 663 -32.17 18.03 9.64
C LEU A 663 -32.57 18.15 11.12
N LYS A 664 -33.73 18.74 11.41
CA LYS A 664 -34.24 18.83 12.77
C LYS A 664 -34.43 17.46 13.41
N SER A 665 -35.01 16.50 12.65
CA SER A 665 -35.20 15.13 13.12
C SER A 665 -33.85 14.43 13.37
N LEU A 666 -32.83 14.67 12.54
CA LEU A 666 -31.49 14.12 12.72
C LEU A 666 -30.80 14.68 13.95
N ARG A 667 -30.91 16.00 14.20
CA ARG A 667 -30.34 16.66 15.38
C ARG A 667 -30.96 16.18 16.69
N GLN A 668 -32.21 15.78 16.70
CA GLN A 668 -32.84 15.15 17.85
C GLN A 668 -32.20 13.82 18.22
N ALA A 669 -31.56 13.14 17.23
CA ALA A 669 -30.72 11.97 17.43
C ALA A 669 -29.23 12.35 17.49
N ALA A 670 -28.84 13.13 18.49
CA ALA A 670 -27.48 13.71 18.63
C ALA A 670 -26.39 12.68 18.49
N TRP A 671 -26.55 11.46 19.02
CA TRP A 671 -25.61 10.37 18.91
C TRP A 671 -25.32 9.97 17.46
N LEU A 672 -26.35 10.01 16.59
CA LEU A 672 -26.22 9.68 15.17
C LEU A 672 -25.58 10.83 14.40
N THR A 673 -25.92 12.06 14.76
CA THR A 673 -25.31 13.26 14.19
C THR A 673 -23.80 13.26 14.44
N ASP A 674 -23.36 12.92 15.66
CA ASP A 674 -21.95 12.79 16.02
C ASP A 674 -21.26 11.66 15.25
N GLU A 675 -21.91 10.50 15.10
CA GLU A 675 -21.35 9.40 14.31
C GLU A 675 -21.21 9.78 12.83
N ILE A 676 -22.20 10.43 12.23
CA ILE A 676 -22.15 10.90 10.83
C ILE A 676 -21.04 11.94 10.65
N ARG A 677 -20.91 12.90 11.57
CA ARG A 677 -19.82 13.89 11.52
C ARG A 677 -18.44 13.22 11.57
N THR A 678 -18.26 12.28 12.49
CA THR A 678 -17.02 11.51 12.60
C THR A 678 -16.73 10.71 11.33
N LEU A 679 -17.75 10.01 10.78
CA LEU A 679 -17.64 9.25 9.55
C LEU A 679 -17.19 10.12 8.37
N LEU A 680 -17.84 11.26 8.16
CA LEU A 680 -17.52 12.18 7.06
C LEU A 680 -16.14 12.82 7.24
N THR A 681 -15.71 13.10 8.48
CA THR A 681 -14.37 13.63 8.77
C THR A 681 -13.30 12.60 8.45
N VAL A 682 -13.44 11.36 8.94
CA VAL A 682 -12.52 10.26 8.67
C VAL A 682 -12.43 9.99 7.15
N LYS A 683 -13.59 10.04 6.46
CA LYS A 683 -13.60 9.84 5.00
C LYS A 683 -12.89 10.96 4.26
N ALA A 684 -13.08 12.21 4.67
CA ALA A 684 -12.40 13.37 4.07
C ALA A 684 -10.88 13.35 4.26
N GLU A 685 -10.42 12.87 5.43
CA GLU A 685 -8.99 12.74 5.73
C GLU A 685 -8.32 11.60 4.97
N SER A 686 -9.05 10.53 4.68
CA SER A 686 -8.52 9.36 3.95
C SER A 686 -8.46 9.56 2.43
N CYS A 687 -9.20 10.52 1.88
CA CYS A 687 -9.29 10.75 0.43
C CYS A 687 -8.06 11.53 -0.06
N ARG A 688 -7.26 10.91 -0.94
CA ARG A 688 -6.06 11.52 -1.55
C ARG A 688 -6.27 11.96 -3.01
N ARG A 689 -7.45 11.71 -3.58
CA ARG A 689 -7.73 11.99 -4.98
C ARG A 689 -7.96 13.49 -5.19
N GLU A 690 -7.28 14.06 -6.17
CA GLU A 690 -7.52 15.45 -6.59
C GLU A 690 -8.87 15.53 -7.32
N MET A 691 -9.70 16.49 -6.92
CA MET A 691 -11.05 16.69 -7.45
C MET A 691 -11.22 18.13 -7.90
N LYS A 692 -11.86 18.30 -9.08
CA LYS A 692 -12.15 19.62 -9.66
C LYS A 692 -13.65 19.85 -9.72
N ASP A 693 -14.05 21.12 -9.82
CA ASP A 693 -15.47 21.45 -10.01
C ASP A 693 -16.01 20.87 -11.32
N LEU A 694 -17.21 20.28 -11.25
CA LEU A 694 -17.86 19.75 -12.45
C LEU A 694 -18.27 20.85 -13.46
N GLY A 695 -18.41 22.10 -12.99
CA GLY A 695 -18.80 23.21 -13.82
C GLY A 695 -20.26 23.17 -14.29
N VAL A 696 -21.14 22.45 -13.57
CA VAL A 696 -22.58 22.47 -13.74
C VAL A 696 -23.19 23.35 -12.65
N ALA A 697 -23.85 24.43 -13.06
CA ALA A 697 -24.35 25.44 -12.13
C ALA A 697 -25.27 24.87 -11.04
N GLY A 698 -25.07 25.29 -9.80
CA GLY A 698 -25.88 24.92 -8.64
C GLY A 698 -25.74 23.45 -8.23
N THR A 699 -24.57 22.83 -8.42
CA THR A 699 -24.28 21.47 -7.93
C THR A 699 -22.98 21.43 -7.12
N TYR A 700 -22.94 20.54 -6.12
CA TYR A 700 -21.73 20.27 -5.34
C TYR A 700 -20.78 19.26 -6.03
N LEU A 701 -21.22 18.59 -7.10
CA LEU A 701 -20.52 17.47 -7.70
C LEU A 701 -19.14 17.87 -8.25
N LYS A 702 -18.16 17.01 -8.01
CA LYS A 702 -16.76 17.20 -8.45
C LYS A 702 -16.36 16.13 -9.47
N VAL A 703 -15.52 16.51 -10.41
CA VAL A 703 -14.83 15.56 -11.30
C VAL A 703 -13.90 14.69 -10.44
N HIS A 704 -13.89 13.41 -10.70
CA HIS A 704 -13.20 12.34 -9.95
C HIS A 704 -13.79 12.07 -8.56
N GLY A 705 -14.87 12.72 -8.15
CA GLY A 705 -15.63 12.35 -6.96
C GLY A 705 -16.41 11.05 -7.17
N THR A 706 -16.65 10.32 -6.07
CA THR A 706 -17.39 9.05 -6.09
C THR A 706 -18.75 9.22 -5.46
N TYR A 707 -19.83 8.90 -6.18
CA TYR A 707 -21.20 9.21 -5.77
C TYR A 707 -22.16 8.05 -6.04
N HIS A 708 -23.13 7.85 -5.16
CA HIS A 708 -24.28 7.01 -5.47
C HIS A 708 -25.20 7.70 -6.48
N ARG A 709 -25.80 6.91 -7.36
CA ARG A 709 -26.76 7.43 -8.35
C ARG A 709 -27.85 8.30 -7.70
N SER A 710 -28.38 7.88 -6.54
CA SER A 710 -29.40 8.63 -5.79
C SER A 710 -28.93 10.02 -5.35
N ALA A 711 -27.66 10.18 -4.98
CA ALA A 711 -27.06 11.46 -4.63
C ALA A 711 -26.91 12.37 -5.85
N VAL A 712 -26.46 11.81 -7.00
CA VAL A 712 -26.36 12.54 -8.27
C VAL A 712 -27.75 13.03 -8.72
N LEU A 713 -28.76 12.16 -8.66
CA LEU A 713 -30.14 12.55 -8.99
C LEU A 713 -30.66 13.64 -8.04
N ALA A 714 -30.44 13.53 -6.73
CA ALA A 714 -30.86 14.55 -5.77
C ALA A 714 -30.20 15.92 -6.00
N ALA A 715 -28.96 15.94 -6.50
CA ALA A 715 -28.23 17.15 -6.84
C ALA A 715 -28.76 17.82 -8.13
N LEU A 716 -29.05 17.01 -9.15
CA LEU A 716 -29.34 17.49 -10.50
C LEU A 716 -30.85 17.55 -10.81
N LYS A 717 -31.61 16.58 -10.32
CA LYS A 717 -33.07 16.44 -10.54
C LYS A 717 -33.77 15.83 -9.32
N PRO A 718 -34.00 16.61 -8.24
CA PRO A 718 -34.41 16.12 -6.92
C PRO A 718 -35.72 15.31 -6.90
N GLU A 719 -36.66 15.62 -7.74
CA GLU A 719 -37.96 14.94 -7.85
C GLU A 719 -37.87 13.53 -8.48
N GLN A 720 -36.73 13.24 -9.14
CA GLN A 720 -36.52 11.94 -9.81
C GLN A 720 -36.12 10.87 -8.78
N LYS A 721 -37.02 9.90 -8.51
CA LYS A 721 -36.73 8.82 -7.56
C LYS A 721 -35.83 7.74 -8.15
N ASN A 722 -36.20 7.22 -9.30
CA ASN A 722 -35.52 6.11 -9.95
C ASN A 722 -35.24 6.43 -11.41
N LEU A 723 -34.18 5.86 -11.94
CA LEU A 723 -33.82 5.94 -13.35
C LEU A 723 -33.69 4.50 -13.88
N GLN A 724 -34.58 4.14 -14.85
CA GLN A 724 -34.53 2.82 -15.49
C GLN A 724 -33.42 2.74 -16.52
N ALA A 725 -33.27 3.81 -17.33
CA ALA A 725 -32.20 3.94 -18.32
C ALA A 725 -30.88 4.40 -17.70
N GLY A 726 -29.78 4.11 -18.40
CA GLY A 726 -28.44 4.61 -18.04
C GLY A 726 -28.22 6.09 -18.36
N VAL A 727 -29.18 6.78 -18.98
CA VAL A 727 -29.08 8.17 -19.44
C VAL A 727 -30.24 9.00 -18.94
N LEU A 728 -29.97 10.29 -18.61
CA LEU A 728 -30.98 11.24 -18.16
C LEU A 728 -30.69 12.62 -18.75
N TRP A 729 -31.66 13.14 -19.52
CA TRP A 729 -31.65 14.54 -19.99
C TRP A 729 -32.30 15.47 -18.95
N ILE A 730 -31.64 16.56 -18.62
CA ILE A 730 -32.11 17.60 -17.70
C ILE A 730 -32.20 18.92 -18.45
N PRO A 731 -33.40 19.27 -18.97
CA PRO A 731 -33.58 20.45 -19.81
C PRO A 731 -33.19 21.76 -19.12
N GLU A 732 -33.54 21.90 -17.84
CA GLU A 732 -33.33 23.10 -17.02
C GLU A 732 -31.86 23.47 -16.87
N LYS A 733 -31.00 22.43 -16.84
CA LYS A 733 -29.54 22.60 -16.72
C LYS A 733 -28.83 22.37 -18.07
N ARG A 734 -29.55 21.96 -19.11
CA ARG A 734 -29.04 21.61 -20.45
C ARG A 734 -27.91 20.54 -20.35
N VAL A 735 -28.10 19.50 -19.51
CA VAL A 735 -27.13 18.45 -19.25
C VAL A 735 -27.72 17.08 -19.52
N ASP A 736 -27.01 16.25 -20.29
CA ASP A 736 -27.21 14.81 -20.35
C ASP A 736 -26.30 14.12 -19.33
N VAL A 737 -26.87 13.29 -18.48
CA VAL A 737 -26.13 12.53 -17.46
C VAL A 737 -26.07 11.06 -17.85
N PHE A 738 -24.87 10.52 -18.04
CA PHE A 738 -24.66 9.13 -18.42
C PHE A 738 -24.13 8.32 -17.24
N PHE A 739 -24.82 7.24 -16.89
CA PHE A 739 -24.42 6.26 -15.90
C PHE A 739 -23.99 4.96 -16.58
N VAL A 740 -22.69 4.70 -16.62
CA VAL A 740 -22.07 3.58 -17.32
C VAL A 740 -21.55 2.55 -16.35
N THR A 741 -21.77 1.28 -16.63
CA THR A 741 -21.17 0.14 -15.93
C THR A 741 -20.26 -0.59 -16.89
N ILE A 742 -18.96 -0.69 -16.61
CA ILE A 742 -17.97 -1.28 -17.51
C ILE A 742 -18.14 -2.80 -17.61
N ASN A 743 -18.02 -3.49 -16.48
CA ASN A 743 -18.12 -4.95 -16.45
C ASN A 743 -19.58 -5.37 -16.21
N LYS A 744 -20.22 -5.82 -17.28
CA LYS A 744 -21.63 -6.25 -17.28
C LYS A 744 -21.69 -7.76 -17.20
N SER A 745 -22.24 -8.32 -16.14
CA SER A 745 -22.48 -9.75 -16.00
C SER A 745 -23.85 -10.16 -16.55
N GLU A 746 -23.98 -11.35 -17.12
CA GLU A 746 -25.24 -11.91 -17.63
C GLU A 746 -26.33 -12.03 -16.55
N LYS A 747 -25.96 -12.09 -15.27
CA LYS A 747 -26.89 -12.06 -14.14
C LYS A 747 -27.71 -10.77 -14.03
N HIS A 748 -27.16 -9.65 -14.49
CA HIS A 748 -27.73 -8.31 -14.29
C HIS A 748 -28.09 -7.58 -15.59
N PHE A 749 -27.66 -8.12 -16.72
CA PHE A 749 -27.84 -7.51 -18.03
C PHE A 749 -28.31 -8.58 -19.04
N THR A 750 -29.24 -8.23 -19.93
CA THR A 750 -29.66 -9.09 -21.01
C THR A 750 -28.68 -9.00 -22.18
N ALA A 751 -28.64 -10.01 -23.06
CA ALA A 751 -27.75 -10.02 -24.23
C ALA A 751 -27.84 -8.74 -25.07
N ASN A 752 -28.98 -8.09 -25.10
CA ASN A 752 -29.21 -6.82 -25.82
C ASN A 752 -28.67 -5.57 -25.08
N THR A 753 -28.14 -5.69 -23.89
CA THR A 753 -27.60 -4.58 -23.07
C THR A 753 -26.14 -4.79 -22.65
N LEU A 754 -25.46 -5.77 -23.21
CA LEU A 754 -24.02 -5.99 -23.12
C LEU A 754 -23.32 -5.06 -24.13
N TYR A 755 -23.14 -3.80 -23.75
CA TYR A 755 -22.43 -2.79 -24.54
C TYR A 755 -20.93 -2.80 -24.25
N GLU A 756 -20.11 -2.49 -25.24
CA GLU A 756 -18.65 -2.32 -25.08
C GLU A 756 -18.30 -0.87 -24.68
N ASP A 757 -18.48 -0.55 -23.42
CA ASP A 757 -18.15 0.76 -22.86
C ASP A 757 -16.76 0.69 -22.20
N LEU A 758 -15.80 1.51 -22.65
CA LEU A 758 -14.44 1.50 -22.10
C LEU A 758 -13.66 2.80 -22.37
N ALA A 759 -12.65 3.06 -21.59
CA ALA A 759 -11.65 4.09 -21.88
C ALA A 759 -10.62 3.55 -22.88
N LEU A 760 -10.58 4.13 -24.08
CA LEU A 760 -9.59 3.78 -25.10
C LEU A 760 -8.20 4.33 -24.75
N THR A 761 -8.16 5.55 -24.19
CA THR A 761 -6.94 6.23 -23.71
C THR A 761 -7.24 6.97 -22.41
N ASP A 762 -6.26 7.69 -21.87
CA ASP A 762 -6.43 8.54 -20.67
C ASP A 762 -7.43 9.70 -20.86
N ASN A 763 -7.77 10.04 -22.11
CA ASN A 763 -8.66 11.15 -22.43
C ASN A 763 -9.74 10.81 -23.48
N VAL A 764 -9.87 9.55 -23.93
CA VAL A 764 -10.89 9.13 -24.87
C VAL A 764 -11.70 7.98 -24.30
N PHE A 765 -13.01 8.17 -24.21
CA PHE A 765 -13.97 7.17 -23.73
C PHE A 765 -14.91 6.74 -24.85
N GLN A 766 -15.06 5.43 -25.04
CA GLN A 766 -16.03 4.84 -25.95
C GLN A 766 -17.27 4.43 -25.18
N TRP A 767 -18.45 4.80 -25.72
CA TRP A 767 -19.75 4.48 -25.14
C TRP A 767 -20.75 4.06 -26.22
N GLN A 768 -21.59 3.09 -25.89
CA GLN A 768 -22.66 2.65 -26.78
C GLN A 768 -24.01 3.18 -26.33
N SER A 769 -24.73 3.79 -27.26
CA SER A 769 -26.08 4.34 -27.03
C SER A 769 -27.11 3.23 -26.83
N GLN A 770 -28.32 3.63 -26.45
CA GLN A 770 -29.48 2.73 -26.43
C GLN A 770 -29.81 2.20 -27.84
N ASN A 771 -30.31 0.97 -27.93
CA ASN A 771 -30.64 0.32 -29.19
C ASN A 771 -31.69 1.07 -30.05
N SER A 772 -32.44 2.02 -29.48
CA SER A 772 -33.39 2.86 -30.21
C SER A 772 -32.79 4.16 -30.75
N THR A 773 -31.53 4.49 -30.37
CA THR A 773 -30.89 5.77 -30.73
C THR A 773 -30.21 5.67 -32.10
N THR A 774 -30.51 6.61 -32.96
CA THR A 774 -29.88 6.78 -34.28
C THR A 774 -29.25 8.17 -34.38
N ASP A 775 -28.31 8.38 -35.27
CA ASP A 775 -27.68 9.67 -35.57
C ASP A 775 -28.71 10.78 -35.92
N THR A 776 -29.81 10.40 -36.53
CA THR A 776 -30.92 11.30 -36.96
C THR A 776 -32.03 11.40 -35.92
N SER A 777 -31.98 10.62 -34.83
CA SER A 777 -32.97 10.76 -33.74
C SER A 777 -32.74 12.03 -32.94
N PRO A 778 -33.77 12.65 -32.32
CA PRO A 778 -33.59 13.87 -31.50
C PRO A 778 -32.56 13.68 -30.38
N THR A 779 -32.46 12.45 -29.84
CA THR A 779 -31.49 12.08 -28.81
C THR A 779 -30.09 11.94 -29.40
N GLY A 780 -29.92 11.25 -30.51
CA GLY A 780 -28.65 11.10 -31.19
C GLY A 780 -28.05 12.43 -31.67
N GLU A 781 -28.90 13.25 -32.35
CA GLU A 781 -28.52 14.61 -32.73
C GLU A 781 -28.08 15.46 -31.53
N ARG A 782 -28.74 15.33 -30.35
CA ARG A 782 -28.32 16.04 -29.14
C ARG A 782 -26.95 15.59 -28.69
N TYR A 783 -26.63 14.29 -28.76
CA TYR A 783 -25.31 13.78 -28.38
C TYR A 783 -24.20 14.23 -29.34
N ILE A 784 -24.48 14.27 -30.64
CA ILE A 784 -23.51 14.67 -31.67
C ILE A 784 -23.29 16.17 -31.63
N HIS A 785 -24.34 16.95 -31.56
CA HIS A 785 -24.29 18.42 -31.65
C HIS A 785 -24.42 19.13 -30.32
N HIS A 786 -24.06 18.43 -29.17
CA HIS A 786 -24.24 19.01 -27.83
C HIS A 786 -23.50 20.33 -27.66
N ALA A 787 -22.26 20.44 -28.18
CA ALA A 787 -21.46 21.65 -28.10
C ALA A 787 -22.08 22.84 -28.85
N GLU A 788 -22.59 22.61 -30.06
CA GLU A 788 -23.28 23.63 -30.87
C GLU A 788 -24.60 24.08 -30.24
N ARG A 789 -25.23 23.17 -29.50
CA ARG A 789 -26.48 23.42 -28.77
C ARG A 789 -26.25 24.00 -27.38
N ALA A 790 -25.00 24.30 -27.02
CA ALA A 790 -24.61 24.74 -25.71
C ALA A 790 -25.21 23.86 -24.58
N SER A 791 -25.13 22.55 -24.74
CA SER A 791 -25.48 21.54 -23.71
C SER A 791 -24.28 20.67 -23.37
N ASP A 792 -24.24 20.19 -22.14
CA ASP A 792 -23.16 19.37 -21.64
C ASP A 792 -23.55 17.90 -21.57
N ILE A 793 -22.59 17.00 -21.72
CA ILE A 793 -22.74 15.58 -21.43
C ILE A 793 -21.78 15.29 -20.27
N VAL A 794 -22.30 14.72 -19.17
CA VAL A 794 -21.52 14.36 -17.98
C VAL A 794 -21.52 12.85 -17.82
N LEU A 795 -20.33 12.29 -17.65
CA LEU A 795 -20.12 10.85 -17.58
C LEU A 795 -19.84 10.40 -16.15
N PHE A 796 -20.63 9.44 -15.68
CA PHE A 796 -20.46 8.73 -14.40
C PHE A 796 -20.21 7.25 -14.68
N VAL A 797 -19.08 6.69 -14.20
CA VAL A 797 -18.66 5.33 -14.53
C VAL A 797 -18.43 4.52 -13.25
N ARG A 798 -18.78 3.25 -13.28
CA ARG A 798 -18.42 2.26 -12.26
C ARG A 798 -17.94 0.98 -12.91
N GLY A 799 -17.04 0.25 -12.21
CA GLY A 799 -16.53 -1.02 -12.72
C GLY A 799 -17.60 -2.12 -12.79
N PHE A 800 -18.37 -2.31 -11.69
CA PHE A 800 -19.39 -3.35 -11.54
C PHE A 800 -20.69 -2.78 -10.99
N LYS A 801 -21.79 -3.51 -11.14
CA LYS A 801 -23.08 -3.13 -10.53
C LYS A 801 -23.09 -3.36 -9.01
N GLY A 802 -22.21 -4.24 -8.51
CA GLY A 802 -22.17 -4.71 -7.13
C GLY A 802 -23.22 -5.77 -6.82
N GLU A 803 -22.82 -6.78 -6.08
CA GLU A 803 -23.71 -7.84 -5.52
C GLU A 803 -23.91 -7.63 -3.99
N GLY A 804 -23.42 -6.49 -3.43
CA GLY A 804 -23.47 -6.19 -2.02
C GLY A 804 -24.84 -5.68 -1.53
N LYS A 805 -24.88 -5.20 -0.29
CA LYS A 805 -26.09 -4.68 0.39
C LYS A 805 -26.62 -3.39 -0.22
N ILE A 806 -25.76 -2.66 -0.91
CA ILE A 806 -26.06 -1.48 -1.73
C ILE A 806 -25.37 -1.60 -3.09
N ALA A 807 -25.87 -0.89 -4.09
CA ALA A 807 -25.22 -0.83 -5.41
C ALA A 807 -23.91 -0.02 -5.32
N ASP A 808 -22.88 -0.44 -6.06
CA ASP A 808 -21.61 0.29 -6.12
C ASP A 808 -21.82 1.73 -6.62
N PRO A 809 -21.12 2.71 -6.03
CA PRO A 809 -21.18 4.09 -6.46
C PRO A 809 -20.50 4.28 -7.83
N TYR A 810 -20.69 5.46 -8.41
CA TYR A 810 -20.09 5.87 -9.67
C TYR A 810 -19.02 6.92 -9.43
N VAL A 811 -17.94 6.87 -10.21
CA VAL A 811 -16.96 7.96 -10.28
C VAL A 811 -17.40 8.93 -11.37
N CYS A 812 -17.39 10.22 -11.08
CA CYS A 812 -17.64 11.28 -12.04
C CYS A 812 -16.39 11.49 -12.91
N LEU A 813 -16.45 11.20 -14.20
CA LEU A 813 -15.35 11.49 -15.12
C LEU A 813 -15.39 12.92 -15.69
N GLY A 814 -16.45 13.69 -15.36
CA GLY A 814 -16.59 15.07 -15.79
C GLY A 814 -17.35 15.23 -17.10
N LYS A 815 -17.20 16.40 -17.70
CA LYS A 815 -17.79 16.73 -19.00
C LYS A 815 -17.00 16.06 -20.12
N VAL A 816 -17.73 15.71 -21.18
CA VAL A 816 -17.14 15.07 -22.37
C VAL A 816 -17.54 15.81 -23.63
N LYS A 817 -16.69 15.75 -24.65
CA LYS A 817 -16.93 16.33 -25.99
C LYS A 817 -17.03 15.23 -27.03
N TYR A 818 -18.00 15.31 -27.88
CA TYR A 818 -18.16 14.40 -29.00
C TYR A 818 -16.95 14.46 -29.96
N LEU A 819 -16.43 13.30 -30.35
CA LEU A 819 -15.36 13.16 -31.34
C LEU A 819 -15.84 12.51 -32.63
N SER A 820 -16.47 11.33 -32.52
CA SER A 820 -16.92 10.55 -33.64
C SER A 820 -17.90 9.48 -33.22
N HIS A 821 -18.64 8.90 -34.15
CA HIS A 821 -19.43 7.69 -33.94
C HIS A 821 -19.37 6.71 -35.10
N THR A 822 -19.71 5.47 -34.79
CA THR A 822 -19.88 4.41 -35.80
C THR A 822 -21.14 3.62 -35.47
N GLY A 823 -21.76 3.05 -36.47
CA GLY A 823 -22.98 2.26 -36.34
C GLY A 823 -24.24 3.08 -36.05
N ASN A 824 -25.37 2.40 -36.09
CA ASN A 824 -26.68 2.91 -35.72
C ASN A 824 -27.47 1.77 -35.09
N ARG A 825 -28.17 2.05 -33.97
CA ARG A 825 -29.01 1.09 -33.22
C ARG A 825 -28.24 -0.13 -32.64
N PRO A 826 -27.24 0.03 -31.78
CA PRO A 826 -26.77 1.26 -31.10
C PRO A 826 -25.73 2.02 -31.91
N MET A 827 -25.54 3.29 -31.53
CA MET A 827 -24.41 4.10 -31.97
C MET A 827 -23.23 3.85 -31.01
N THR A 828 -22.07 3.55 -31.54
CA THR A 828 -20.81 3.54 -30.77
C THR A 828 -20.16 4.92 -30.86
N ILE A 829 -20.22 5.70 -29.80
CA ILE A 829 -19.75 7.09 -29.76
C ILE A 829 -18.42 7.17 -29.02
N ARG A 830 -17.49 7.93 -29.56
CA ARG A 830 -16.22 8.30 -28.90
C ARG A 830 -16.30 9.72 -28.40
N PHE A 831 -15.97 9.89 -27.14
CA PHE A 831 -15.95 11.17 -26.45
C PHE A 831 -14.53 11.52 -26.00
N ALA A 832 -14.14 12.79 -26.11
CA ALA A 832 -12.98 13.34 -25.42
C ALA A 832 -13.38 13.73 -24.00
N LEU A 833 -12.66 13.26 -23.00
CA LEU A 833 -12.79 13.72 -21.62
C LEU A 833 -12.11 15.09 -21.47
N GLU A 834 -12.73 16.02 -20.76
CA GLU A 834 -12.10 17.31 -20.44
C GLU A 834 -10.98 17.16 -19.43
N GLU A 835 -11.14 16.21 -18.50
CA GLU A 835 -10.11 15.88 -17.50
C GLU A 835 -9.54 14.49 -17.78
N LYS A 836 -8.20 14.36 -17.71
CA LYS A 836 -7.53 13.10 -17.97
C LYS A 836 -7.72 12.11 -16.83
N LEU A 837 -7.86 10.84 -17.19
CA LEU A 837 -7.92 9.75 -16.23
C LEU A 837 -6.52 9.48 -15.66
N THR A 838 -6.42 9.42 -14.34
CA THR A 838 -5.25 8.88 -13.64
C THR A 838 -5.18 7.36 -13.79
N GLY A 839 -4.04 6.74 -13.48
CA GLY A 839 -3.84 5.28 -13.67
C GLY A 839 -4.95 4.43 -13.03
N GLU A 840 -5.37 4.77 -11.80
CA GLU A 840 -6.45 4.10 -11.08
C GLU A 840 -7.80 4.22 -11.79
N LEU A 841 -8.15 5.43 -12.26
CA LEU A 841 -9.39 5.68 -12.98
C LEU A 841 -9.39 5.05 -14.37
N LEU A 842 -8.24 5.03 -15.02
CA LEU A 842 -8.09 4.36 -16.31
C LEU A 842 -8.30 2.84 -16.16
N THR A 843 -7.76 2.24 -15.11
CA THR A 843 -7.99 0.82 -14.80
C THR A 843 -9.48 0.54 -14.52
N LEU A 844 -10.15 1.40 -13.75
CA LEU A 844 -11.59 1.29 -13.49
C LEU A 844 -12.43 1.30 -14.77
N CYS A 845 -12.00 2.08 -15.76
CA CYS A 845 -12.74 2.30 -17.01
C CYS A 845 -12.40 1.29 -18.13
N ARG A 846 -11.66 0.24 -17.84
CA ARG A 846 -11.32 -0.85 -18.79
C ARG A 846 -12.02 -2.15 -18.39
N PRO A 847 -12.48 -2.96 -19.36
CA PRO A 847 -13.00 -4.28 -19.08
C PRO A 847 -11.96 -5.19 -18.44
N TYR A 848 -12.42 -6.13 -17.63
CA TYR A 848 -11.55 -7.13 -17.02
C TYR A 848 -11.18 -8.18 -18.06
N GLY A 849 -9.89 -8.33 -18.39
CA GLY A 849 -9.41 -9.41 -19.24
C GLY A 849 -8.86 -9.01 -20.61
N ASP A 850 -8.71 -7.73 -20.89
CA ASP A 850 -7.98 -7.22 -22.08
C ASP A 850 -6.59 -6.68 -21.71
#